data_119510872abc0384b133d019d13e5847
#
_entry.id   119510872abc0384b133d019d13e5847
#
_cell.length_a   1.000
_cell.length_b   1.000
_cell.length_c   1.000
_cell.angle_alpha   90.00
_cell.angle_beta   90.00
_cell.angle_gamma   90.00
#
_symmetry.space_group_name_H-M   'P 1'
#
loop_
_entity.id
_entity.type
_entity.pdbx_description
1 polymer ?
#
loop_
_entity_poly.entity_id
_entity_poly.type
_entity_poly.pdbx_seq_one_letter_code
_entity_poly.pdbx_strand_id
1 'polypeptide(L)'
;MKGILCAGMVAWIACSAMAWEVKDLNGAPGLYRDGAPVAPLFFWQWELQEPDVREMSRRGFDLFAMFGSFPHYKHPYWRADGSFDTVYYDAQFDAALRWNPSAQLLPRLFVTAPDWWSELNTNEQFVAEVPTGQKVSWEHLPRESFASVKAREEVGPYYRRLVRHLIGKYGRNLLGVHVTNGPWGEDFSWDAYYLQKFRPAAGDQSEPMRRAFEQYLRAKYGNDVSRLRAAFKDPAATFETVQVPTKAERLRVNADGWRDPAEGRKVVDYFECHNRVTVDMLDYWCSLVKEESGGKLATLVFYGYTQDERWPVECDHRAISELYLRPSVDMLSAPHTYHRRDLGGDGEMRQYLASAALHGKLFVDEGDDMSHLERLKPRPDRRAHAQTIDDSLALFYREFGNTVTHGVGLWYMDLKKDTFRDPRLYDACGRMRKWSQESLRHDRSHISEVAVVSSVESEYYLAYRNVPGHDHLNPCTDLYLKQMGEFYRAGAPFDWYLVEDIDAVLARNYKTVIFLDCQYLSDEHYAKIQKLKGSGRSLVWFHAPGYVSQTGLSAARMKALCGFDYGTTNIVARDFGSHYGVFSPGAGLKADRLREIYRRSGVHIYTDSDVVLSCNKSWLMLHTARGADCTVRLPRKASRILEVTTETPVAENTDTFTWRLPDRSTAVFLLEQPR
;
A
#
# COMPACT_ATOMS: atom_id res chain seq x y z
N MET A 1 -43.64 4.55 59.73
CA MET A 1 -42.78 5.50 59.00
C MET A 1 -42.07 4.75 57.94
N LYS A 2 -42.49 4.97 56.69
CA LYS A 2 -41.89 4.30 55.52
C LYS A 2 -40.81 5.23 54.96
N GLY A 3 -39.56 4.78 54.98
CA GLY A 3 -38.45 5.48 54.36
C GLY A 3 -38.39 5.12 52.87
N ILE A 4 -38.52 6.12 52.01
CA ILE A 4 -38.35 6.03 50.55
C ILE A 4 -36.88 6.20 50.27
N LEU A 5 -36.22 5.11 49.80
CA LEU A 5 -34.89 5.18 49.16
C LEU A 5 -35.07 5.66 47.72
N CYS A 6 -34.68 6.89 47.42
CA CYS A 6 -34.48 7.37 46.06
C CYS A 6 -33.14 6.82 45.53
N ALA A 7 -33.19 5.80 44.70
CA ALA A 7 -32.05 5.39 43.89
C ALA A 7 -31.89 6.36 42.70
N GLY A 8 -30.91 7.25 42.82
CA GLY A 8 -30.50 8.12 41.70
C GLY A 8 -29.88 7.30 40.61
N MET A 9 -30.64 7.07 39.53
CA MET A 9 -30.11 6.55 38.26
C MET A 9 -29.29 7.65 37.59
N VAL A 10 -27.96 7.62 37.72
CA VAL A 10 -27.08 8.42 36.90
C VAL A 10 -27.11 7.79 35.51
N ALA A 11 -27.92 8.37 34.63
CA ALA A 11 -27.88 8.02 33.21
C ALA A 11 -26.53 8.46 32.66
N TRP A 12 -25.62 7.52 32.45
CA TRP A 12 -24.48 7.71 31.61
C TRP A 12 -25.03 7.89 30.19
N ILE A 13 -25.06 9.13 29.69
CA ILE A 13 -25.21 9.39 28.27
C ILE A 13 -23.92 8.89 27.63
N ALA A 14 -23.91 7.63 27.26
CA ALA A 14 -22.83 7.09 26.44
C ALA A 14 -22.80 7.91 25.14
N CYS A 15 -21.76 8.71 24.98
CA CYS A 15 -21.50 9.42 23.74
C CYS A 15 -21.28 8.34 22.68
N SER A 16 -22.33 7.98 21.93
CA SER A 16 -22.20 6.95 20.91
C SER A 16 -21.26 7.42 19.82
N ALA A 17 -20.20 6.65 19.56
CA ALA A 17 -19.33 6.91 18.42
C ALA A 17 -20.15 6.95 17.13
N MET A 18 -19.78 7.85 16.20
CA MET A 18 -20.31 7.87 14.85
C MET A 18 -19.91 6.58 14.14
N ALA A 19 -20.74 6.10 13.23
CA ALA A 19 -20.42 4.91 12.46
C ALA A 19 -19.63 5.29 11.21
N TRP A 20 -18.42 4.77 11.13
CA TRP A 20 -17.54 4.89 9.98
C TRP A 20 -17.39 3.55 9.28
N GLU A 21 -17.57 3.52 7.98
CA GLU A 21 -17.52 2.30 7.17
C GLU A 21 -16.88 2.58 5.81
N VAL A 22 -16.27 1.55 5.24
CA VAL A 22 -15.81 1.54 3.84
C VAL A 22 -16.73 0.61 3.05
N LYS A 23 -17.31 1.11 1.97
CA LYS A 23 -18.14 0.33 1.05
C LYS A 23 -18.11 0.93 -0.35
N ASP A 24 -18.66 0.23 -1.35
CA ASP A 24 -18.73 0.77 -2.71
C ASP A 24 -19.42 2.12 -2.73
N LEU A 25 -18.84 3.05 -3.48
CA LEU A 25 -19.40 4.35 -3.81
C LEU A 25 -19.17 4.64 -5.28
N ASN A 26 -20.22 4.49 -6.09
CA ASN A 26 -20.18 4.80 -7.52
C ASN A 26 -19.01 4.10 -8.25
N GLY A 27 -18.72 2.84 -7.89
CA GLY A 27 -17.79 1.97 -8.59
C GLY A 27 -16.34 1.99 -8.06
N ALA A 28 -16.11 2.58 -6.88
CA ALA A 28 -14.84 2.47 -6.15
C ALA A 28 -15.10 2.45 -4.63
N PRO A 29 -14.18 1.95 -3.79
CA PRO A 29 -14.31 2.06 -2.34
C PRO A 29 -14.46 3.50 -1.89
N GLY A 30 -15.37 3.76 -0.97
CA GLY A 30 -15.65 5.08 -0.42
C GLY A 30 -15.77 5.05 1.09
N LEU A 31 -15.41 6.15 1.74
CA LEU A 31 -15.54 6.33 3.18
C LEU A 31 -16.91 6.94 3.48
N TYR A 32 -17.59 6.41 4.50
CA TYR A 32 -18.90 6.87 4.95
C TYR A 32 -18.90 7.20 6.43
N ARG A 33 -19.65 8.23 6.80
CA ARG A 33 -19.95 8.61 8.18
C ARG A 33 -21.46 8.62 8.37
N ASP A 34 -21.97 7.75 9.24
CA ASP A 34 -23.43 7.59 9.51
C ASP A 34 -24.24 7.45 8.22
N GLY A 35 -23.73 6.69 7.25
CA GLY A 35 -24.35 6.44 5.94
C GLY A 35 -24.17 7.54 4.90
N ALA A 36 -23.56 8.68 5.24
CA ALA A 36 -23.25 9.75 4.30
C ALA A 36 -21.81 9.63 3.75
N PRO A 37 -21.59 9.75 2.43
CA PRO A 37 -20.26 9.66 1.85
C PRO A 37 -19.39 10.87 2.21
N VAL A 38 -18.13 10.61 2.55
CA VAL A 38 -17.12 11.60 2.95
C VAL A 38 -15.89 11.44 2.08
N ALA A 39 -15.37 12.54 1.52
CA ALA A 39 -14.13 12.50 0.78
C ALA A 39 -12.96 12.15 1.70
N PRO A 40 -12.23 11.05 1.44
CA PRO A 40 -11.15 10.57 2.29
C PRO A 40 -9.87 11.39 2.05
N LEU A 41 -9.94 12.68 2.32
CA LEU A 41 -8.84 13.63 2.19
C LEU A 41 -8.48 14.19 3.56
N PHE A 42 -7.30 13.83 4.06
CA PHE A 42 -6.85 14.12 5.41
C PHE A 42 -5.72 15.15 5.41
N PHE A 43 -5.59 15.86 6.53
CA PHE A 43 -4.35 16.54 6.88
C PHE A 43 -3.66 15.82 8.03
N TRP A 44 -2.37 15.55 7.89
CA TRP A 44 -1.61 14.74 8.85
C TRP A 44 -0.40 15.50 9.40
N GLN A 45 -0.22 15.47 10.71
CA GLN A 45 1.01 15.90 11.41
C GLN A 45 1.31 14.94 12.57
N TRP A 46 2.59 14.83 12.95
CA TRP A 46 2.98 14.08 14.15
C TRP A 46 2.17 14.51 15.38
N GLU A 47 2.23 15.79 15.68
CA GLU A 47 1.41 16.50 16.63
C GLU A 47 0.78 17.67 15.88
N LEU A 48 -0.53 17.71 15.87
CA LEU A 48 -1.25 18.77 15.18
C LEU A 48 -0.84 20.14 15.73
N GLN A 49 -0.66 21.10 14.83
CA GLN A 49 -0.28 22.47 15.17
C GLN A 49 -1.46 23.42 14.95
N GLU A 50 -1.71 24.31 15.91
CA GLU A 50 -2.83 25.25 15.85
C GLU A 50 -2.93 26.04 14.55
N PRO A 51 -1.84 26.67 14.01
CA PRO A 51 -1.93 27.45 12.77
C PRO A 51 -2.42 26.61 11.60
N ASP A 52 -1.88 25.39 11.46
CA ASP A 52 -2.18 24.52 10.33
C ASP A 52 -3.59 23.93 10.42
N VAL A 53 -4.02 23.50 11.60
CA VAL A 53 -5.39 23.02 11.82
C VAL A 53 -6.40 24.12 11.51
N ARG A 54 -6.17 25.34 11.98
CA ARG A 54 -7.06 26.48 11.70
C ARG A 54 -7.11 26.83 10.21
N GLU A 55 -5.97 26.87 9.55
CA GLU A 55 -5.90 27.20 8.12
C GLU A 55 -6.54 26.13 7.25
N MET A 56 -6.29 24.85 7.52
CA MET A 56 -6.94 23.73 6.82
C MET A 56 -8.44 23.71 7.08
N SER A 57 -8.86 23.94 8.33
CA SER A 57 -10.30 23.95 8.68
C SER A 57 -11.06 25.08 7.98
N ARG A 58 -10.48 26.29 7.86
CA ARG A 58 -11.07 27.40 7.08
C ARG A 58 -11.29 27.04 5.61
N ARG A 59 -10.53 26.08 5.08
CA ARG A 59 -10.62 25.57 3.70
C ARG A 59 -11.44 24.28 3.58
N GLY A 60 -12.17 23.92 4.64
CA GLY A 60 -13.13 22.83 4.63
C GLY A 60 -12.57 21.45 5.01
N PHE A 61 -11.32 21.38 5.51
CA PHE A 61 -10.82 20.13 6.08
C PHE A 61 -11.46 19.88 7.45
N ASP A 62 -11.97 18.69 7.62
CA ASP A 62 -12.52 18.15 8.87
C ASP A 62 -11.87 16.82 9.26
N LEU A 63 -11.13 16.16 8.37
CA LEU A 63 -10.41 14.91 8.63
C LEU A 63 -8.95 15.21 8.96
N PHE A 64 -8.54 14.85 10.19
CA PHE A 64 -7.16 15.04 10.65
C PHE A 64 -6.59 13.73 11.16
N ALA A 65 -5.41 13.37 10.64
CA ALA A 65 -4.65 12.25 11.15
C ALA A 65 -3.45 12.75 11.96
N MET A 66 -3.13 12.05 13.04
CA MET A 66 -2.06 12.43 13.94
C MET A 66 -1.42 11.22 14.60
N PHE A 67 -0.22 11.38 15.12
CA PHE A 67 0.36 10.40 16.01
C PHE A 67 -0.28 10.52 17.40
N GLY A 68 -0.99 9.49 17.80
CA GLY A 68 -1.52 9.39 19.16
C GLY A 68 -0.40 9.29 20.22
N SER A 69 0.72 8.64 19.86
CA SER A 69 1.96 8.63 20.65
C SER A 69 3.12 8.16 19.78
N PHE A 70 4.10 9.00 19.57
CA PHE A 70 5.37 8.57 19.01
C PHE A 70 6.53 9.23 19.74
N PRO A 71 7.48 8.48 20.11
CA PRO A 71 7.45 7.02 20.22
C PRO A 71 6.63 6.61 21.45
N HIS A 72 5.79 5.59 21.29
CA HIS A 72 4.95 5.01 22.35
C HIS A 72 5.73 4.76 23.66
N TYR A 73 7.00 4.36 23.59
CA TYR A 73 7.86 4.15 24.77
C TYR A 73 8.12 5.43 25.58
N LYS A 74 7.96 6.65 25.04
CA LYS A 74 8.05 7.90 25.82
C LYS A 74 6.77 8.21 26.58
N HIS A 75 5.63 7.74 26.09
CA HIS A 75 4.32 8.00 26.65
C HIS A 75 3.48 6.71 26.70
N PRO A 76 3.94 5.65 27.41
CA PRO A 76 3.21 4.40 27.44
C PRO A 76 1.91 4.58 28.23
N TYR A 77 0.81 4.11 27.63
CA TYR A 77 -0.48 4.07 28.33
C TYR A 77 -0.55 2.96 29.40
N TRP A 78 0.37 1.99 29.37
CA TRP A 78 0.58 0.95 30.36
C TRP A 78 1.96 1.12 30.99
N ARG A 79 2.00 1.52 32.25
CA ARG A 79 3.22 1.78 33.03
C ARG A 79 3.69 0.56 33.79
N ALA A 80 4.97 0.52 34.17
CA ALA A 80 5.58 -0.59 34.90
C ALA A 80 4.96 -0.88 36.27
N ASP A 81 4.32 0.09 36.90
CA ASP A 81 3.58 -0.05 38.16
C ASP A 81 2.15 -0.60 37.95
N GLY A 82 1.79 -0.97 36.72
CA GLY A 82 0.46 -1.43 36.36
C GLY A 82 -0.57 -0.32 36.17
N SER A 83 -0.20 0.94 36.36
CA SER A 83 -1.11 2.07 36.17
C SER A 83 -1.41 2.30 34.67
N PHE A 84 -2.56 2.92 34.41
CA PHE A 84 -3.01 3.30 33.07
C PHE A 84 -3.01 4.82 32.93
N ASP A 85 -2.32 5.33 31.94
CA ASP A 85 -2.13 6.76 31.72
C ASP A 85 -2.56 7.19 30.32
N THR A 86 -3.45 8.18 30.23
CA THR A 86 -3.97 8.74 28.98
C THR A 86 -3.67 10.24 28.82
N VAL A 87 -2.92 10.82 29.75
CA VAL A 87 -2.69 12.28 29.78
C VAL A 87 -2.11 12.81 28.47
N TYR A 88 -1.14 12.12 27.90
CA TYR A 88 -0.56 12.52 26.62
C TYR A 88 -1.59 12.48 25.48
N TYR A 89 -2.35 11.39 25.39
CA TYR A 89 -3.37 11.21 24.36
C TYR A 89 -4.46 12.27 24.48
N ASP A 90 -4.98 12.44 25.69
CA ASP A 90 -6.01 13.43 25.97
C ASP A 90 -5.57 14.85 25.61
N ALA A 91 -4.32 15.21 25.93
CA ALA A 91 -3.79 16.53 25.59
C ALA A 91 -3.78 16.81 24.09
N GLN A 92 -3.44 15.80 23.26
CA GLN A 92 -3.44 15.93 21.79
C GLN A 92 -4.87 16.09 21.24
N PHE A 93 -5.79 15.25 21.70
CA PHE A 93 -7.20 15.33 21.29
C PHE A 93 -7.86 16.64 21.73
N ASP A 94 -7.70 17.02 22.99
CA ASP A 94 -8.27 18.25 23.56
C ASP A 94 -7.72 19.50 22.85
N ALA A 95 -6.45 19.50 22.44
CA ALA A 95 -5.86 20.57 21.64
C ALA A 95 -6.48 20.66 20.25
N ALA A 96 -6.53 19.54 19.51
CA ALA A 96 -7.12 19.50 18.17
C ALA A 96 -8.57 19.98 18.18
N LEU A 97 -9.39 19.50 19.11
CA LEU A 97 -10.80 19.85 19.22
C LEU A 97 -11.04 21.29 19.71
N ARG A 98 -10.10 21.88 20.44
CA ARG A 98 -10.14 23.30 20.80
C ARG A 98 -9.94 24.18 19.56
N TRP A 99 -9.10 23.74 18.60
CA TRP A 99 -8.85 24.49 17.37
C TRP A 99 -9.92 24.24 16.29
N ASN A 100 -10.46 23.03 16.23
CA ASN A 100 -11.58 22.65 15.38
C ASN A 100 -12.51 21.65 16.10
N PRO A 101 -13.62 22.15 16.74
CA PRO A 101 -14.57 21.27 17.45
C PRO A 101 -15.28 20.24 16.57
N SER A 102 -15.30 20.43 15.23
CA SER A 102 -15.90 19.49 14.29
C SER A 102 -14.91 18.47 13.70
N ALA A 103 -13.63 18.57 14.05
CA ALA A 103 -12.59 17.68 13.54
C ALA A 103 -12.95 16.20 13.79
N GLN A 104 -12.70 15.38 12.78
CA GLN A 104 -12.77 13.93 12.86
C GLN A 104 -11.34 13.39 12.86
N LEU A 105 -10.97 12.73 13.94
CA LEU A 105 -9.59 12.40 14.22
C LEU A 105 -9.32 10.92 13.95
N LEU A 106 -8.21 10.65 13.24
CA LEU A 106 -7.66 9.34 13.00
C LEU A 106 -6.29 9.23 13.71
N PRO A 107 -6.26 8.84 14.99
CA PRO A 107 -5.00 8.68 15.71
C PRO A 107 -4.25 7.45 15.24
N ARG A 108 -2.94 7.58 15.08
CA ARG A 108 -2.01 6.47 14.85
C ARG A 108 -1.55 5.94 16.20
N LEU A 109 -2.04 4.76 16.58
CA LEU A 109 -1.79 4.14 17.88
C LEU A 109 -0.83 2.96 17.75
N PHE A 110 0.28 3.03 18.45
CA PHE A 110 1.25 1.96 18.52
C PHE A 110 0.78 0.84 19.43
N VAL A 111 0.91 -0.39 18.95
CA VAL A 111 0.59 -1.61 19.69
C VAL A 111 1.84 -2.34 20.21
N THR A 112 3.02 -1.79 19.96
CA THR A 112 4.31 -2.28 20.47
C THR A 112 4.28 -2.37 22.00
N ALA A 113 4.82 -3.43 22.58
CA ALA A 113 4.95 -3.59 24.02
C ALA A 113 5.84 -2.48 24.64
N PRO A 114 5.54 -2.00 25.87
CA PRO A 114 6.39 -1.02 26.55
C PRO A 114 7.82 -1.53 26.77
N ASP A 115 8.78 -0.62 26.88
CA ASP A 115 10.20 -0.96 27.08
C ASP A 115 10.42 -1.85 28.28
N TRP A 116 9.84 -1.51 29.43
CA TRP A 116 9.94 -2.29 30.66
C TRP A 116 9.39 -3.72 30.50
N TRP A 117 8.36 -3.91 29.65
CA TRP A 117 7.84 -5.24 29.36
C TRP A 117 8.84 -6.06 28.54
N SER A 118 9.42 -5.47 27.50
CA SER A 118 10.41 -6.11 26.66
C SER A 118 11.67 -6.48 27.44
N GLU A 119 12.09 -5.62 28.39
CA GLU A 119 13.22 -5.88 29.26
C GLU A 119 12.99 -7.09 30.19
N LEU A 120 11.76 -7.26 30.69
CA LEU A 120 11.39 -8.39 31.53
C LEU A 120 11.13 -9.69 30.77
N ASN A 121 10.82 -9.61 29.47
CA ASN A 121 10.41 -10.73 28.63
C ASN A 121 11.42 -10.98 27.49
N THR A 122 12.68 -11.17 27.84
CA THR A 122 13.80 -11.31 26.86
C THR A 122 13.65 -12.49 25.91
N ASN A 123 12.92 -13.53 26.30
CA ASN A 123 12.58 -14.70 25.46
C ASN A 123 11.48 -14.44 24.42
N GLU A 124 10.79 -13.32 24.53
CA GLU A 124 9.77 -12.89 23.58
C GLU A 124 10.27 -11.84 22.59
N GLN A 125 11.54 -11.44 22.72
CA GLN A 125 12.13 -10.41 21.87
C GLN A 125 12.46 -10.94 20.48
N PHE A 126 12.32 -10.04 19.50
CA PHE A 126 12.84 -10.23 18.14
C PHE A 126 14.36 -10.44 18.15
N VAL A 127 14.82 -11.42 17.38
CA VAL A 127 16.25 -11.77 17.27
C VAL A 127 16.66 -11.76 15.80
N ALA A 128 17.69 -10.97 15.47
CA ALA A 128 18.27 -10.97 14.13
C ALA A 128 19.67 -11.61 14.10
N GLU A 129 19.93 -12.41 13.06
CA GLU A 129 21.27 -12.87 12.73
C GLU A 129 22.01 -11.76 11.95
N VAL A 130 22.90 -11.05 12.61
CA VAL A 130 23.69 -9.96 12.04
C VAL A 130 25.14 -10.36 11.78
N PRO A 131 25.88 -9.70 10.84
CA PRO A 131 27.22 -10.11 10.45
C PRO A 131 28.24 -10.15 11.61
N THR A 132 28.06 -9.27 12.61
CA THR A 132 29.03 -9.08 13.71
C THR A 132 28.60 -9.72 15.02
N GLY A 133 27.48 -10.43 15.06
CA GLY A 133 26.91 -10.98 16.30
C GLY A 133 26.43 -9.92 17.31
N GLN A 134 26.43 -8.65 16.94
CA GLN A 134 25.91 -7.57 17.78
C GLN A 134 24.39 -7.63 17.85
N LYS A 135 23.85 -7.61 19.06
CA LYS A 135 22.42 -7.35 19.26
C LYS A 135 22.14 -5.89 18.95
N VAL A 136 21.23 -5.62 18.07
CA VAL A 136 20.78 -4.27 17.74
C VAL A 136 19.31 -4.17 18.06
N SER A 137 18.94 -3.07 18.68
CA SER A 137 17.57 -2.74 19.01
C SER A 137 17.17 -1.42 18.37
N TRP A 138 15.88 -1.22 18.20
CA TRP A 138 15.34 0.10 17.88
C TRP A 138 15.66 1.06 19.03
N GLU A 139 16.34 2.17 18.72
CA GLU A 139 16.80 3.14 19.72
C GLU A 139 17.47 2.50 20.97
N HIS A 140 18.24 1.43 20.74
CA HIS A 140 18.97 0.69 21.78
C HIS A 140 18.17 -0.29 22.64
N LEU A 141 16.88 -0.50 22.36
CA LEU A 141 16.05 -1.44 23.12
C LEU A 141 15.53 -2.58 22.23
N PRO A 142 15.61 -3.83 22.71
CA PRO A 142 14.98 -4.95 22.02
C PRO A 142 13.46 -4.81 22.03
N ARG A 143 12.79 -5.28 20.99
CA ARG A 143 11.34 -5.26 20.84
C ARG A 143 10.80 -6.68 20.78
N GLU A 144 9.55 -6.85 21.10
CA GLU A 144 8.87 -8.12 20.96
C GLU A 144 8.84 -8.58 19.50
N SER A 145 8.91 -9.90 19.31
CA SER A 145 8.62 -10.54 18.04
C SER A 145 7.14 -10.33 17.67
N PHE A 146 6.82 -10.08 16.41
CA PHE A 146 5.44 -10.04 15.94
C PHE A 146 4.71 -11.38 16.13
N ALA A 147 5.46 -12.48 16.25
CA ALA A 147 4.93 -13.79 16.58
C ALA A 147 4.63 -14.00 18.07
N SER A 148 4.99 -13.06 18.96
CA SER A 148 4.76 -13.21 20.40
C SER A 148 3.27 -13.17 20.74
N VAL A 149 2.71 -14.33 21.07
CA VAL A 149 1.35 -14.45 21.60
C VAL A 149 1.25 -13.79 22.97
N LYS A 150 2.29 -13.97 23.80
CA LYS A 150 2.35 -13.39 25.16
C LYS A 150 2.27 -11.84 25.11
N ALA A 151 2.98 -11.20 24.18
CA ALA A 151 2.90 -9.76 24.01
C ALA A 151 1.46 -9.33 23.69
N ARG A 152 0.80 -10.02 22.78
CA ARG A 152 -0.61 -9.72 22.43
C ARG A 152 -1.55 -9.91 23.62
N GLU A 153 -1.40 -10.99 24.36
CA GLU A 153 -2.24 -11.30 25.52
C GLU A 153 -2.06 -10.31 26.68
N GLU A 154 -0.84 -9.84 26.92
CA GLU A 154 -0.55 -8.93 28.04
C GLU A 154 -0.73 -7.45 27.69
N VAL A 155 -0.45 -7.02 26.47
CA VAL A 155 -0.68 -5.64 26.01
C VAL A 155 -2.15 -5.41 25.62
N GLY A 156 -2.81 -6.42 25.05
CA GLY A 156 -4.17 -6.33 24.52
C GLY A 156 -5.20 -5.73 25.49
N PRO A 157 -5.28 -6.16 26.75
CA PRO A 157 -6.21 -5.59 27.74
C PRO A 157 -6.03 -4.08 27.96
N TYR A 158 -4.79 -3.57 27.94
CA TYR A 158 -4.51 -2.14 28.10
C TYR A 158 -4.81 -1.36 26.83
N TYR A 159 -4.53 -1.95 25.66
CA TYR A 159 -4.92 -1.36 24.38
C TYR A 159 -6.43 -1.25 24.25
N ARG A 160 -7.19 -2.28 24.60
CA ARG A 160 -8.67 -2.23 24.71
C ARG A 160 -9.12 -1.09 25.62
N ARG A 161 -8.47 -0.93 26.76
CA ARG A 161 -8.78 0.15 27.72
C ARG A 161 -8.54 1.53 27.12
N LEU A 162 -7.45 1.69 26.33
CA LEU A 162 -7.17 2.93 25.60
C LEU A 162 -8.26 3.22 24.56
N VAL A 163 -8.61 2.24 23.75
CA VAL A 163 -9.65 2.40 22.72
C VAL A 163 -11.01 2.76 23.38
N ARG A 164 -11.41 2.08 24.45
CA ARG A 164 -12.63 2.43 25.22
C ARG A 164 -12.58 3.85 25.78
N HIS A 165 -11.44 4.26 26.31
CA HIS A 165 -11.26 5.62 26.82
C HIS A 165 -11.48 6.66 25.71
N LEU A 166 -10.83 6.47 24.55
CA LEU A 166 -10.99 7.36 23.40
C LEU A 166 -12.43 7.39 22.88
N ILE A 167 -13.11 6.25 22.79
CA ILE A 167 -14.52 6.18 22.43
C ILE A 167 -15.38 6.92 23.45
N GLY A 168 -15.17 6.70 24.74
CA GLY A 168 -15.95 7.30 25.80
C GLY A 168 -15.83 8.81 25.86
N LYS A 169 -14.63 9.34 25.64
CA LYS A 169 -14.35 10.79 25.73
C LYS A 169 -14.52 11.52 24.40
N TYR A 170 -14.14 10.90 23.28
CA TYR A 170 -14.03 11.56 21.98
C TYR A 170 -14.85 10.90 20.86
N GLY A 171 -15.73 9.95 21.16
CA GLY A 171 -16.38 9.11 20.17
C GLY A 171 -17.10 9.85 19.03
N ARG A 172 -17.61 11.08 19.27
CA ARG A 172 -18.21 11.90 18.21
C ARG A 172 -17.19 12.49 17.22
N ASN A 173 -15.94 12.55 17.62
CA ASN A 173 -14.84 13.12 16.86
C ASN A 173 -13.79 12.07 16.47
N LEU A 174 -14.04 10.79 16.78
CA LEU A 174 -13.15 9.69 16.49
C LEU A 174 -13.62 8.98 15.22
N LEU A 175 -12.83 9.10 14.15
CA LEU A 175 -13.11 8.43 12.88
C LEU A 175 -12.78 6.94 12.97
N GLY A 176 -11.65 6.63 13.54
CA GLY A 176 -11.10 5.28 13.57
C GLY A 176 -9.78 5.24 14.30
N VAL A 177 -9.04 4.17 14.06
CA VAL A 177 -7.69 4.00 14.58
C VAL A 177 -6.77 3.55 13.45
N HIS A 178 -5.66 4.25 13.27
CA HIS A 178 -4.53 3.76 12.52
C HIS A 178 -3.71 2.88 13.46
N VAL A 179 -3.90 1.57 13.32
CA VAL A 179 -3.17 0.54 14.08
C VAL A 179 -1.78 0.42 13.51
N THR A 180 -0.75 0.42 14.35
CA THR A 180 0.62 0.44 13.85
C THR A 180 1.61 -0.24 14.79
N ASN A 181 2.58 -0.91 14.20
CA ASN A 181 3.71 -1.54 14.88
C ASN A 181 4.99 -1.39 14.05
N GLY A 182 6.08 -1.93 14.52
CA GLY A 182 7.34 -2.02 13.79
C GLY A 182 8.11 -0.70 13.67
N PRO A 183 9.22 -0.72 12.94
CA PRO A 183 10.03 0.46 12.69
C PRO A 183 9.20 1.57 12.04
N TRP A 184 9.38 2.78 12.53
CA TRP A 184 8.67 3.99 12.05
C TRP A 184 7.13 3.90 12.15
N GLY A 185 6.61 2.79 12.70
CA GLY A 185 5.18 2.51 12.72
C GLY A 185 4.61 2.26 11.32
N GLU A 186 5.38 1.64 10.46
CA GLU A 186 5.02 1.33 9.08
C GLU A 186 4.75 -0.16 8.89
N ASP A 187 4.53 -0.87 10.00
CA ASP A 187 4.17 -2.29 10.07
C ASP A 187 5.18 -3.26 9.42
N PHE A 188 6.39 -2.77 9.16
CA PHE A 188 7.51 -3.62 8.78
C PHE A 188 7.93 -4.53 9.93
N SER A 189 8.39 -5.72 9.62
CA SER A 189 9.17 -6.49 10.58
C SER A 189 10.41 -5.70 11.06
N TRP A 190 10.85 -5.95 12.28
CA TRP A 190 12.04 -5.30 12.85
C TRP A 190 13.31 -5.53 12.02
N ASP A 191 13.33 -6.52 11.12
CA ASP A 191 14.38 -6.73 10.12
C ASP A 191 14.70 -5.46 9.32
N ALA A 192 13.70 -4.68 8.96
CA ALA A 192 13.87 -3.46 8.19
C ALA A 192 14.85 -2.49 8.86
N TYR A 193 14.78 -2.37 10.18
CA TYR A 193 15.73 -1.54 10.94
C TYR A 193 17.14 -2.11 10.97
N TYR A 194 17.26 -3.43 11.18
CA TYR A 194 18.56 -4.10 11.22
C TYR A 194 19.27 -3.99 9.87
N LEU A 195 18.55 -4.11 8.78
CA LEU A 195 19.08 -4.00 7.42
C LEU A 195 19.57 -2.61 7.04
N GLN A 196 19.09 -1.56 7.66
CA GLN A 196 19.68 -0.23 7.46
C GLN A 196 21.13 -0.16 7.96
N LYS A 197 21.43 -0.88 9.03
CA LYS A 197 22.77 -0.84 9.68
C LYS A 197 23.66 -2.00 9.29
N PHE A 198 23.10 -3.18 9.11
CA PHE A 198 23.82 -4.44 8.91
C PHE A 198 23.29 -5.17 7.69
N ARG A 199 23.97 -5.13 6.60
CA ARG A 199 23.58 -5.85 5.37
C ARG A 199 24.56 -6.97 5.08
N PRO A 200 24.08 -8.22 4.92
CA PRO A 200 22.73 -8.70 5.18
C PRO A 200 22.48 -9.00 6.67
N ALA A 201 21.24 -8.82 7.11
CA ALA A 201 20.72 -9.34 8.36
C ALA A 201 19.60 -10.33 8.07
N ALA A 202 19.24 -11.19 9.03
CA ALA A 202 18.12 -12.11 8.91
C ALA A 202 17.43 -12.29 10.26
N GLY A 203 16.21 -11.86 10.39
CA GLY A 203 15.28 -12.07 11.47
C GLY A 203 14.05 -12.87 10.96
N ASP A 204 13.11 -13.24 11.72
CA ASP A 204 13.16 -13.29 13.17
C ASP A 204 13.67 -14.66 13.61
N GLN A 205 14.74 -14.70 14.40
CA GLN A 205 15.35 -15.94 14.92
C GLN A 205 14.88 -16.23 16.37
N SER A 206 13.76 -15.64 16.78
CA SER A 206 13.24 -15.77 18.14
C SER A 206 12.49 -17.09 18.34
N GLU A 207 12.34 -17.48 19.60
CA GLU A 207 11.52 -18.66 19.95
C GLU A 207 10.03 -18.48 19.63
N PRO A 208 9.39 -17.28 19.82
CA PRO A 208 8.06 -17.03 19.31
C PRO A 208 7.92 -17.30 17.81
N MET A 209 8.87 -16.83 16.99
CA MET A 209 8.84 -17.07 15.55
C MET A 209 9.06 -18.53 15.19
N ARG A 210 9.93 -19.24 15.91
CA ARG A 210 10.11 -20.68 15.72
C ARG A 210 8.81 -21.43 15.99
N ARG A 211 8.10 -21.09 17.09
CA ARG A 211 6.78 -21.69 17.40
C ARG A 211 5.73 -21.39 16.33
N ALA A 212 5.69 -20.15 15.85
CA ALA A 212 4.78 -19.77 14.77
C ALA A 212 5.09 -20.55 13.48
N PHE A 213 6.37 -20.73 13.15
CA PHE A 213 6.79 -21.51 11.99
C PHE A 213 6.45 -22.99 12.14
N GLU A 214 6.63 -23.58 13.33
CA GLU A 214 6.17 -24.94 13.61
C GLU A 214 4.66 -25.10 13.38
N GLN A 215 3.85 -24.20 13.92
CA GLN A 215 2.40 -24.22 13.74
C GLN A 215 2.00 -24.08 12.27
N TYR A 216 2.64 -23.14 11.55
CA TYR A 216 2.44 -22.95 10.13
C TYR A 216 2.73 -24.23 9.33
N LEU A 217 3.86 -24.88 9.59
CA LEU A 217 4.24 -26.13 8.91
C LEU A 217 3.29 -27.28 9.24
N ARG A 218 2.82 -27.38 10.49
CA ARG A 218 1.81 -28.38 10.87
C ARG A 218 0.52 -28.18 10.07
N ALA A 219 0.05 -26.97 9.95
CA ALA A 219 -1.13 -26.65 9.14
C ALA A 219 -0.90 -26.95 7.66
N LYS A 220 0.22 -26.48 7.09
CA LYS A 220 0.55 -26.63 5.67
C LYS A 220 0.71 -28.08 5.24
N TYR A 221 1.35 -28.90 6.07
CA TYR A 221 1.60 -30.31 5.77
C TYR A 221 0.59 -31.27 6.40
N GLY A 222 -0.47 -30.76 7.05
CA GLY A 222 -1.56 -31.56 7.63
C GLY A 222 -1.10 -32.45 8.77
N ASN A 223 -0.13 -32.01 9.60
CA ASN A 223 0.55 -32.78 10.66
C ASN A 223 1.23 -34.09 10.17
N ASP A 224 1.46 -34.23 8.88
CA ASP A 224 2.14 -35.37 8.30
C ASP A 224 3.64 -35.09 8.19
N VAL A 225 4.43 -35.68 9.09
CA VAL A 225 5.89 -35.51 9.12
C VAL A 225 6.56 -36.10 7.86
N SER A 226 5.95 -37.06 7.19
CA SER A 226 6.50 -37.64 5.96
C SER A 226 6.46 -36.62 4.81
N ARG A 227 5.39 -35.81 4.74
CA ARG A 227 5.26 -34.72 3.77
C ARG A 227 6.26 -33.60 4.06
N LEU A 228 6.47 -33.25 5.34
CA LEU A 228 7.50 -32.30 5.75
C LEU A 228 8.89 -32.74 5.31
N ARG A 229 9.25 -34.01 5.63
CA ARG A 229 10.56 -34.60 5.26
C ARG A 229 10.78 -34.63 3.76
N ALA A 230 9.77 -34.98 3.00
CA ALA A 230 9.83 -34.98 1.55
C ALA A 230 10.04 -33.56 0.99
N ALA A 231 9.30 -32.57 1.53
CA ALA A 231 9.39 -31.16 1.11
C ALA A 231 10.76 -30.52 1.42
N PHE A 232 11.33 -30.85 2.58
CA PHE A 232 12.62 -30.31 3.02
C PHE A 232 13.81 -31.14 2.57
N LYS A 233 13.57 -32.32 1.98
CA LYS A 233 14.59 -33.33 1.66
C LYS A 233 15.48 -33.68 2.85
N ASP A 234 14.89 -33.66 4.05
CA ASP A 234 15.54 -33.93 5.30
C ASP A 234 14.80 -35.08 6.04
N PRO A 235 15.34 -36.30 6.02
CA PRO A 235 14.71 -37.45 6.71
C PRO A 235 14.69 -37.30 8.24
N ALA A 236 15.51 -36.40 8.82
CA ALA A 236 15.54 -36.16 10.26
C ALA A 236 14.56 -35.06 10.70
N ALA A 237 14.00 -34.29 9.76
CA ALA A 237 13.11 -33.18 10.09
C ALA A 237 11.86 -33.68 10.85
N THR A 238 11.51 -32.94 11.92
CA THR A 238 10.21 -33.05 12.61
C THR A 238 9.68 -31.65 12.87
N PHE A 239 8.37 -31.55 13.13
CA PHE A 239 7.77 -30.25 13.43
C PHE A 239 8.37 -29.62 14.69
N GLU A 240 8.70 -30.44 15.70
CA GLU A 240 9.23 -29.99 16.99
C GLU A 240 10.69 -29.48 16.89
N THR A 241 11.47 -30.06 15.98
CA THR A 241 12.89 -29.76 15.86
C THR A 241 13.23 -28.75 14.78
N VAL A 242 12.25 -28.40 13.93
CA VAL A 242 12.47 -27.43 12.84
C VAL A 242 12.92 -26.08 13.40
N GLN A 243 13.97 -25.53 12.78
CA GLN A 243 14.50 -24.20 13.09
C GLN A 243 14.16 -23.21 11.97
N VAL A 244 14.03 -21.96 12.35
CA VAL A 244 13.96 -20.87 11.38
C VAL A 244 15.19 -20.91 10.46
N PRO A 245 15.06 -20.68 9.16
CA PRO A 245 16.21 -20.70 8.25
C PRO A 245 17.26 -19.68 8.65
N THR A 246 18.52 -20.08 8.66
CA THR A 246 19.67 -19.21 8.87
C THR A 246 19.81 -18.20 7.74
N LYS A 247 20.57 -17.12 7.99
CA LYS A 247 20.92 -16.15 6.95
C LYS A 247 21.57 -16.82 5.72
N ALA A 248 22.46 -17.78 5.94
CA ALA A 248 23.13 -18.51 4.87
C ALA A 248 22.15 -19.31 4.01
N GLU A 249 21.15 -19.95 4.61
CA GLU A 249 20.09 -20.64 3.88
C GLU A 249 19.24 -19.65 3.06
N ARG A 250 18.87 -18.51 3.64
CA ARG A 250 18.03 -17.48 2.96
C ARG A 250 18.75 -16.82 1.78
N LEU A 251 20.07 -16.66 1.85
CA LEU A 251 20.86 -16.09 0.75
C LEU A 251 21.16 -17.09 -0.37
N ARG A 252 20.89 -18.38 -0.17
CA ARG A 252 21.22 -19.40 -1.16
C ARG A 252 20.32 -19.31 -2.38
N VAL A 253 20.93 -19.02 -3.53
CA VAL A 253 20.33 -19.05 -4.86
C VAL A 253 21.28 -19.72 -5.83
N ASN A 254 20.82 -20.13 -7.00
CA ASN A 254 21.68 -20.60 -8.08
C ASN A 254 22.41 -19.42 -8.78
N ALA A 255 23.25 -19.72 -9.79
CA ALA A 255 24.02 -18.72 -10.50
C ALA A 255 23.16 -17.65 -11.21
N ASP A 256 21.93 -17.99 -11.59
CA ASP A 256 20.99 -17.09 -12.25
C ASP A 256 20.09 -16.32 -11.23
N GLY A 257 20.36 -16.45 -9.93
CA GLY A 257 19.63 -15.76 -8.87
C GLY A 257 18.31 -16.42 -8.45
N TRP A 258 18.07 -17.69 -8.84
CA TRP A 258 16.86 -18.40 -8.46
C TRP A 258 17.03 -19.27 -7.20
N ARG A 259 16.08 -19.18 -6.31
CA ARG A 259 15.87 -20.17 -5.24
C ARG A 259 14.99 -21.29 -5.81
N ASP A 260 15.61 -22.43 -6.11
CA ASP A 260 14.86 -23.59 -6.59
C ASP A 260 13.96 -24.14 -5.49
N PRO A 261 12.63 -24.20 -5.66
CA PRO A 261 11.72 -24.78 -4.67
C PRO A 261 12.07 -26.22 -4.28
N ALA A 262 12.64 -26.98 -5.22
CA ALA A 262 13.08 -28.34 -4.94
C ALA A 262 14.20 -28.46 -3.91
N GLU A 263 14.97 -27.38 -3.67
CA GLU A 263 16.09 -27.34 -2.72
C GLU A 263 15.86 -26.34 -1.59
N GLY A 264 15.11 -25.28 -1.84
CA GLY A 264 14.91 -24.16 -0.93
C GLY A 264 13.54 -24.10 -0.26
N ARG A 265 12.76 -25.18 -0.24
CA ARG A 265 11.38 -25.21 0.25
C ARG A 265 11.23 -24.67 1.67
N LYS A 266 12.12 -25.05 2.59
CA LYS A 266 12.12 -24.56 3.97
C LYS A 266 12.16 -23.01 4.05
N VAL A 267 12.97 -22.39 3.19
CA VAL A 267 13.12 -20.93 3.16
C VAL A 267 11.86 -20.25 2.63
N VAL A 268 11.26 -20.81 1.57
CA VAL A 268 10.02 -20.30 1.01
C VAL A 268 8.87 -20.42 2.03
N ASP A 269 8.74 -21.57 2.68
CA ASP A 269 7.74 -21.79 3.73
C ASP A 269 7.91 -20.80 4.90
N TYR A 270 9.14 -20.46 5.21
CA TYR A 270 9.42 -19.46 6.24
C TYR A 270 9.00 -18.05 5.80
N PHE A 271 9.28 -17.65 4.56
CA PHE A 271 8.87 -16.33 4.05
C PHE A 271 7.34 -16.19 4.03
N GLU A 272 6.64 -17.23 3.57
CA GLU A 272 5.18 -17.28 3.64
C GLU A 272 4.69 -17.13 5.10
N CYS A 273 5.27 -17.90 6.04
CA CYS A 273 4.91 -17.84 7.46
C CYS A 273 5.20 -16.46 8.07
N HIS A 274 6.37 -15.89 7.82
CA HIS A 274 6.80 -14.62 8.42
C HIS A 274 5.90 -13.46 7.97
N ASN A 275 5.58 -13.38 6.68
CA ASN A 275 4.65 -12.37 6.16
C ASN A 275 3.23 -12.56 6.70
N ARG A 276 2.77 -13.81 6.85
CA ARG A 276 1.47 -14.12 7.46
C ARG A 276 1.43 -13.71 8.93
N VAL A 277 2.50 -13.88 9.70
CA VAL A 277 2.59 -13.43 11.10
C VAL A 277 2.34 -11.93 11.23
N THR A 278 2.84 -11.12 10.30
CA THR A 278 2.57 -9.68 10.26
C THR A 278 1.07 -9.40 10.02
N VAL A 279 0.46 -10.08 9.06
CA VAL A 279 -1.00 -9.95 8.79
C VAL A 279 -1.84 -10.38 9.99
N ASP A 280 -1.51 -11.51 10.62
CA ASP A 280 -2.24 -12.02 11.79
C ASP A 280 -2.08 -11.08 13.00
N MET A 281 -0.92 -10.45 13.15
CA MET A 281 -0.69 -9.42 14.17
C MET A 281 -1.59 -8.21 13.92
N LEU A 282 -1.64 -7.68 12.70
CA LEU A 282 -2.48 -6.53 12.35
C LEU A 282 -3.98 -6.85 12.50
N ASP A 283 -4.40 -8.02 12.03
CA ASP A 283 -5.79 -8.49 12.16
C ASP A 283 -6.23 -8.58 13.64
N TYR A 284 -5.37 -9.10 14.50
CA TYR A 284 -5.63 -9.15 15.94
C TYR A 284 -5.90 -7.75 16.52
N TRP A 285 -5.02 -6.79 16.28
CA TRP A 285 -5.15 -5.44 16.84
C TRP A 285 -6.31 -4.66 16.24
N CYS A 286 -6.55 -4.79 14.93
CA CYS A 286 -7.72 -4.19 14.28
C CYS A 286 -9.02 -4.81 14.81
N SER A 287 -9.05 -6.11 15.06
CA SER A 287 -10.21 -6.79 15.65
C SER A 287 -10.56 -6.24 17.04
N LEU A 288 -9.55 -5.91 17.87
CA LEU A 288 -9.81 -5.27 19.17
C LEU A 288 -10.51 -3.91 19.00
N VAL A 289 -10.11 -3.12 18.01
CA VAL A 289 -10.78 -1.83 17.72
C VAL A 289 -12.22 -2.05 17.28
N LYS A 290 -12.47 -3.02 16.40
CA LYS A 290 -13.82 -3.37 15.93
C LYS A 290 -14.71 -3.85 17.08
N GLU A 291 -14.21 -4.74 17.92
CA GLU A 291 -14.94 -5.27 19.08
C GLU A 291 -15.32 -4.16 20.06
N GLU A 292 -14.36 -3.30 20.46
CA GLU A 292 -14.60 -2.23 21.43
C GLU A 292 -15.54 -1.14 20.92
N SER A 293 -15.53 -0.89 19.61
CA SER A 293 -16.42 0.09 18.97
C SER A 293 -17.76 -0.48 18.51
N GLY A 294 -17.97 -1.79 18.62
CA GLY A 294 -19.14 -2.46 18.02
C GLY A 294 -19.15 -2.30 16.50
N GLY A 295 -18.00 -2.34 15.84
CA GLY A 295 -17.83 -2.18 14.42
C GLY A 295 -17.94 -0.74 13.88
N LYS A 296 -18.10 0.25 14.75
CA LYS A 296 -18.36 1.64 14.33
C LYS A 296 -17.13 2.44 13.92
N LEU A 297 -15.95 2.10 14.43
CA LEU A 297 -14.71 2.78 14.06
C LEU A 297 -14.06 2.14 12.86
N ALA A 298 -13.55 2.96 11.95
CA ALA A 298 -12.71 2.49 10.86
C ALA A 298 -11.31 2.09 11.38
N THR A 299 -10.68 1.13 10.71
CA THR A 299 -9.30 0.73 10.94
C THR A 299 -8.44 1.01 9.73
N LEU A 300 -7.23 1.47 9.96
CA LEU A 300 -6.22 1.68 8.95
C LEU A 300 -4.93 1.00 9.38
N VAL A 301 -4.22 0.38 8.44
CA VAL A 301 -2.89 -0.21 8.64
C VAL A 301 -1.93 0.27 7.57
N PHE A 302 -0.65 0.28 7.89
CA PHE A 302 0.39 0.65 6.93
C PHE A 302 0.87 -0.62 6.21
N TYR A 303 0.24 -0.99 5.10
CA TYR A 303 0.56 -2.22 4.39
C TYR A 303 0.46 -2.03 2.86
N GLY A 304 1.54 -1.60 2.24
CA GLY A 304 1.58 -1.29 0.80
C GLY A 304 2.98 -1.18 0.22
N TYR A 305 4.00 -1.53 0.99
CA TYR A 305 5.39 -1.44 0.52
C TYR A 305 5.82 -2.70 -0.24
N THR A 306 5.03 -3.13 -1.20
CA THR A 306 5.30 -4.38 -1.92
C THR A 306 6.05 -4.19 -3.24
N GLN A 307 6.15 -2.94 -3.73
CA GLN A 307 6.49 -2.71 -5.14
C GLN A 307 7.87 -2.11 -5.35
N ASP A 308 8.27 -1.10 -4.61
CA ASP A 308 9.55 -0.41 -4.83
C ASP A 308 10.45 -0.36 -3.61
N GLU A 309 10.11 -1.12 -2.57
CA GLU A 309 10.95 -1.21 -1.39
C GLU A 309 12.17 -2.10 -1.62
N ARG A 310 13.26 -1.69 -0.98
CA ARG A 310 14.57 -2.34 -1.12
C ARG A 310 14.85 -3.32 0.00
N TRP A 311 13.81 -3.78 0.67
CA TRP A 311 13.93 -4.68 1.78
C TRP A 311 13.89 -6.15 1.34
N PRO A 312 14.47 -7.07 2.11
CA PRO A 312 14.22 -8.49 1.94
C PRO A 312 12.74 -8.82 2.10
N VAL A 313 12.36 -9.94 1.54
CA VAL A 313 10.97 -10.41 1.52
C VAL A 313 10.34 -10.61 2.89
N GLU A 314 11.16 -10.78 3.94
CA GLU A 314 10.70 -10.87 5.32
C GLU A 314 10.24 -9.52 5.89
N CYS A 315 10.80 -8.41 5.41
CA CYS A 315 10.44 -7.09 5.91
C CYS A 315 9.28 -6.48 5.15
N ASP A 316 9.11 -6.87 3.89
CA ASP A 316 8.12 -6.32 2.99
C ASP A 316 6.71 -6.86 3.29
N HIS A 317 5.71 -6.19 2.76
CA HIS A 317 4.30 -6.51 2.95
C HIS A 317 3.81 -7.53 1.90
N ARG A 318 4.41 -8.76 1.89
CA ARG A 318 4.19 -9.76 0.84
C ARG A 318 2.93 -10.62 1.00
N ALA A 319 2.29 -10.64 2.16
CA ALA A 319 1.01 -11.33 2.35
C ALA A 319 -0.20 -10.41 2.10
N ILE A 320 -0.10 -9.49 1.15
CA ILE A 320 -1.11 -8.47 0.88
C ILE A 320 -2.45 -9.08 0.45
N SER A 321 -2.46 -10.16 -0.32
CA SER A 321 -3.68 -10.88 -0.70
C SER A 321 -4.43 -11.44 0.51
N GLU A 322 -3.72 -11.94 1.52
CA GLU A 322 -4.32 -12.41 2.77
C GLU A 322 -4.88 -11.26 3.61
N LEU A 323 -4.18 -10.11 3.62
CA LEU A 323 -4.68 -8.93 4.33
C LEU A 323 -5.98 -8.40 3.73
N TYR A 324 -6.13 -8.42 2.41
CA TYR A 324 -7.38 -8.02 1.75
C TYR A 324 -8.58 -8.84 2.23
N LEU A 325 -8.37 -10.08 2.64
CA LEU A 325 -9.42 -10.96 3.15
C LEU A 325 -9.77 -10.71 4.63
N ARG A 326 -9.03 -9.85 5.35
CA ARG A 326 -9.30 -9.57 6.77
C ARG A 326 -10.41 -8.54 6.93
N PRO A 327 -11.59 -8.91 7.50
CA PRO A 327 -12.71 -7.99 7.64
C PRO A 327 -12.46 -6.91 8.71
N SER A 328 -11.50 -7.13 9.60
CA SER A 328 -11.10 -6.17 10.63
C SER A 328 -10.36 -4.94 10.07
N VAL A 329 -9.82 -5.02 8.86
CA VAL A 329 -9.05 -3.97 8.19
C VAL A 329 -9.91 -3.31 7.11
N ASP A 330 -10.21 -2.01 7.27
CA ASP A 330 -11.00 -1.24 6.29
C ASP A 330 -10.13 -0.52 5.28
N MET A 331 -9.04 0.06 5.76
CA MET A 331 -8.17 0.94 4.97
C MET A 331 -6.71 0.49 5.05
N LEU A 332 -5.99 0.75 3.95
CA LEU A 332 -4.55 0.54 3.87
C LEU A 332 -3.87 1.84 3.47
N SER A 333 -2.62 2.02 3.89
CA SER A 333 -1.83 3.17 3.46
C SER A 333 -0.39 2.78 3.18
N ALA A 334 0.24 3.56 2.33
CA ALA A 334 1.67 3.65 2.10
C ALA A 334 1.98 4.97 1.38
N PRO A 335 3.19 5.52 1.45
CA PRO A 335 3.58 6.62 0.58
C PRO A 335 3.66 6.15 -0.87
N HIS A 336 3.36 7.02 -1.81
CA HIS A 336 3.59 6.75 -3.22
C HIS A 336 5.10 6.57 -3.53
N THR A 337 5.42 6.10 -4.72
CA THR A 337 6.79 5.72 -5.10
C THR A 337 7.84 6.79 -4.76
N TYR A 338 8.95 6.41 -4.14
CA TYR A 338 10.07 7.32 -3.89
C TYR A 338 10.95 7.59 -5.12
N HIS A 339 10.75 6.84 -6.19
CA HIS A 339 11.64 6.87 -7.36
C HIS A 339 11.13 7.73 -8.52
N ARG A 340 9.82 7.93 -8.62
CA ARG A 340 9.18 8.69 -9.71
C ARG A 340 8.34 9.84 -9.17
N ARG A 341 8.85 10.53 -8.14
CA ARG A 341 8.22 11.69 -7.50
C ARG A 341 8.53 13.03 -8.16
N ASP A 342 9.64 13.10 -8.89
CA ASP A 342 10.03 14.32 -9.60
C ASP A 342 8.94 14.78 -10.58
N LEU A 343 9.00 16.05 -10.94
CA LEU A 343 8.15 16.60 -12.00
C LEU A 343 8.29 15.79 -13.28
N GLY A 344 7.17 15.39 -13.85
CA GLY A 344 7.09 14.46 -14.96
C GLY A 344 7.13 12.99 -14.58
N GLY A 345 7.33 12.65 -13.32
CA GLY A 345 7.10 11.32 -12.80
C GLY A 345 5.62 11.07 -12.51
N ASP A 346 5.23 9.80 -12.45
CA ASP A 346 3.82 9.41 -12.31
C ASP A 346 3.29 9.53 -10.87
N GLY A 347 4.17 9.53 -9.85
CA GLY A 347 3.74 9.51 -8.46
C GLY A 347 2.88 8.28 -8.13
N GLU A 348 3.25 7.11 -8.67
CA GLU A 348 2.48 5.88 -8.53
C GLU A 348 2.25 5.49 -7.08
N MET A 349 1.03 5.13 -6.77
CA MET A 349 0.63 4.56 -5.48
C MET A 349 1.17 3.13 -5.34
N ARG A 350 1.84 2.83 -4.24
CA ARG A 350 2.44 1.52 -3.97
C ARG A 350 1.39 0.51 -3.52
N GLN A 351 0.43 0.20 -4.40
CA GLN A 351 -0.67 -0.72 -4.11
C GLN A 351 -1.25 -1.33 -5.38
N TYR A 352 -1.72 -2.56 -5.28
CA TYR A 352 -2.48 -3.26 -6.32
C TYR A 352 -3.94 -2.79 -6.25
N LEU A 353 -4.19 -1.58 -6.76
CA LEU A 353 -5.43 -0.84 -6.49
C LEU A 353 -6.68 -1.57 -6.98
N ALA A 354 -6.61 -2.28 -8.12
CA ALA A 354 -7.75 -3.02 -8.62
C ALA A 354 -8.08 -4.24 -7.74
N SER A 355 -7.06 -4.92 -7.18
CA SER A 355 -7.27 -5.98 -6.19
C SER A 355 -7.81 -5.42 -4.87
N ALA A 356 -7.23 -4.35 -4.34
CA ALA A 356 -7.71 -3.71 -3.12
C ALA A 356 -9.20 -3.32 -3.24
N ALA A 357 -9.58 -2.69 -4.35
CA ALA A 357 -10.96 -2.31 -4.63
C ALA A 357 -11.89 -3.52 -4.76
N LEU A 358 -11.45 -4.60 -5.41
CA LEU A 358 -12.20 -5.85 -5.55
C LEU A 358 -12.57 -6.45 -4.19
N HIS A 359 -11.68 -6.33 -3.21
CA HIS A 359 -11.88 -6.79 -1.84
C HIS A 359 -12.48 -5.73 -0.90
N GLY A 360 -12.97 -4.61 -1.45
CA GLY A 360 -13.62 -3.55 -0.69
C GLY A 360 -12.70 -2.75 0.23
N LYS A 361 -11.39 -2.75 -0.02
CA LYS A 361 -10.41 -2.00 0.76
C LYS A 361 -10.18 -0.61 0.18
N LEU A 362 -10.26 0.42 1.04
CA LEU A 362 -9.92 1.78 0.66
C LEU A 362 -8.42 2.01 0.87
N PHE A 363 -7.70 2.29 -0.20
CA PHE A 363 -6.32 2.76 -0.09
C PHE A 363 -6.30 4.27 0.20
N VAL A 364 -5.41 4.71 1.10
CA VAL A 364 -5.16 6.12 1.41
C VAL A 364 -3.70 6.40 1.11
N ASP A 365 -3.43 7.15 0.06
CA ASP A 365 -2.06 7.54 -0.30
C ASP A 365 -1.45 8.44 0.76
N GLU A 366 -0.21 8.17 1.17
CA GLU A 366 0.54 9.05 2.04
C GLU A 366 1.31 10.05 1.18
N GLY A 367 0.76 11.26 1.06
CA GLY A 367 1.41 12.37 0.36
C GLY A 367 2.51 12.99 1.23
N ASP A 368 3.68 12.34 1.32
CA ASP A 368 4.82 12.79 2.12
C ASP A 368 5.86 13.61 1.31
N ASP A 369 5.45 14.13 0.15
CA ASP A 369 6.23 15.09 -0.62
C ASP A 369 6.40 16.40 0.14
N MET A 370 7.63 16.91 0.14
CA MET A 370 7.96 18.21 0.72
C MET A 370 7.81 19.31 -0.33
N SER A 371 7.21 20.42 0.06
CA SER A 371 7.04 21.58 -0.81
C SER A 371 8.38 22.31 -1.08
N HIS A 372 8.36 23.31 -1.94
CA HIS A 372 9.48 24.21 -2.19
C HIS A 372 10.02 24.88 -0.92
N LEU A 373 9.21 25.02 0.13
CA LEU A 373 9.61 25.61 1.41
C LEU A 373 10.74 24.80 2.08
N GLU A 374 10.80 23.50 1.86
CA GLU A 374 11.90 22.66 2.35
C GLU A 374 13.24 22.98 1.68
N ARG A 375 13.23 23.44 0.41
CA ARG A 375 14.45 23.86 -0.31
C ARG A 375 15.04 25.16 0.21
N LEU A 376 14.23 25.98 0.87
CA LEU A 376 14.68 27.25 1.45
C LEU A 376 15.36 27.07 2.81
N LYS A 377 15.32 25.86 3.38
CA LYS A 377 15.94 25.57 4.68
C LYS A 377 17.45 25.36 4.54
N PRO A 378 18.24 25.62 5.60
CA PRO A 378 19.68 25.36 5.60
C PRO A 378 20.06 23.90 5.35
N ARG A 379 19.15 22.97 5.68
CA ARG A 379 19.26 21.52 5.40
C ARG A 379 17.97 21.06 4.75
N PRO A 380 17.84 21.21 3.43
CA PRO A 380 16.63 20.83 2.71
C PRO A 380 16.40 19.31 2.78
N ASP A 381 15.16 18.91 2.91
CA ASP A 381 14.78 17.51 2.86
C ASP A 381 14.98 16.97 1.43
N ARG A 382 15.53 15.75 1.31
CA ARG A 382 15.74 15.08 0.01
C ARG A 382 14.42 14.78 -0.73
N ARG A 383 13.29 14.77 -0.03
CA ARG A 383 11.94 14.58 -0.59
C ARG A 383 11.32 15.87 -1.13
N ALA A 384 12.02 17.00 -1.01
CA ALA A 384 11.57 18.26 -1.59
C ALA A 384 11.96 18.32 -3.06
N HIS A 385 11.16 17.68 -3.93
CA HIS A 385 11.37 17.65 -5.37
C HIS A 385 11.01 18.99 -6.04
N ALA A 386 10.13 19.78 -5.41
CA ALA A 386 9.75 21.12 -5.85
C ALA A 386 10.84 22.15 -5.61
N GLN A 387 11.09 23.05 -6.58
CA GLN A 387 12.02 24.17 -6.46
C GLN A 387 11.26 25.50 -6.23
N THR A 388 10.06 25.59 -6.76
CA THR A 388 9.18 26.78 -6.75
C THR A 388 7.81 26.41 -6.20
N ILE A 389 7.00 27.42 -5.91
CA ILE A 389 5.60 27.22 -5.55
C ILE A 389 4.82 26.52 -6.68
N ASP A 390 5.08 26.87 -7.93
CA ASP A 390 4.39 26.27 -9.07
C ASP A 390 4.76 24.77 -9.20
N ASP A 391 6.00 24.42 -8.90
CA ASP A 391 6.41 23.00 -8.79
C ASP A 391 5.65 22.27 -7.69
N SER A 392 5.52 22.88 -6.51
CA SER A 392 4.77 22.30 -5.40
C SER A 392 3.31 22.08 -5.78
N LEU A 393 2.70 23.08 -6.42
CA LEU A 393 1.32 22.98 -6.92
C LEU A 393 1.17 21.88 -7.96
N ALA A 394 2.12 21.75 -8.89
CA ALA A 394 2.09 20.71 -9.91
C ALA A 394 2.17 19.30 -9.30
N LEU A 395 3.03 19.09 -8.31
CA LEU A 395 3.14 17.80 -7.62
C LEU A 395 1.88 17.49 -6.81
N PHE A 396 1.38 18.40 -5.99
CA PHE A 396 0.19 18.18 -5.17
C PHE A 396 -1.08 18.00 -6.02
N TYR A 397 -1.20 18.68 -7.15
CA TYR A 397 -2.29 18.42 -8.10
C TYR A 397 -2.13 17.08 -8.82
N ARG A 398 -0.91 16.57 -9.05
CA ARG A 398 -0.70 15.20 -9.54
C ARG A 398 -1.22 14.16 -8.54
N GLU A 399 -0.86 14.28 -7.26
CA GLU A 399 -1.34 13.39 -6.21
C GLU A 399 -2.87 13.44 -6.09
N PHE A 400 -3.44 14.63 -6.09
CA PHE A 400 -4.89 14.81 -6.14
C PHE A 400 -5.51 14.18 -7.39
N GLY A 401 -4.89 14.37 -8.56
CA GLY A 401 -5.32 13.76 -9.82
C GLY A 401 -5.31 12.24 -9.76
N ASN A 402 -4.23 11.65 -9.24
CA ASN A 402 -4.14 10.22 -8.98
C ASN A 402 -5.24 9.75 -8.01
N THR A 403 -5.51 10.52 -6.95
CA THR A 403 -6.56 10.19 -5.96
C THR A 403 -7.94 10.08 -6.61
N VAL A 404 -8.35 11.07 -7.39
CA VAL A 404 -9.70 11.09 -7.98
C VAL A 404 -9.85 10.12 -9.15
N THR A 405 -8.77 9.86 -9.91
CA THR A 405 -8.80 8.93 -11.06
C THR A 405 -8.76 7.46 -10.63
N HIS A 406 -8.15 7.14 -9.49
CA HIS A 406 -8.12 5.77 -8.94
C HIS A 406 -9.20 5.53 -7.87
N GLY A 407 -9.93 6.56 -7.44
CA GLY A 407 -11.00 6.41 -6.46
C GLY A 407 -10.51 6.04 -5.06
N VAL A 408 -9.40 6.62 -4.61
CA VAL A 408 -8.73 6.35 -3.33
C VAL A 408 -8.75 7.57 -2.41
N GLY A 409 -8.17 7.43 -1.21
CA GLY A 409 -7.93 8.54 -0.28
C GLY A 409 -6.53 9.13 -0.42
N LEU A 410 -6.33 10.25 0.26
CA LEU A 410 -5.03 10.91 0.35
C LEU A 410 -4.92 11.60 1.70
N TRP A 411 -3.78 11.55 2.35
CA TRP A 411 -3.45 12.50 3.38
C TRP A 411 -2.26 13.37 3.00
N TYR A 412 -2.39 14.66 3.20
CA TYR A 412 -1.27 15.60 3.10
C TYR A 412 -0.43 15.51 4.37
N MET A 413 0.76 14.92 4.24
CA MET A 413 1.66 14.68 5.36
C MET A 413 2.56 15.89 5.60
N ASP A 414 2.31 16.63 6.66
CA ASP A 414 3.22 17.70 7.11
C ASP A 414 4.20 17.18 8.17
N LEU A 415 5.19 16.44 7.71
CA LEU A 415 6.20 15.82 8.57
C LEU A 415 7.09 16.84 9.29
N LYS A 416 7.29 18.02 8.71
CA LYS A 416 8.22 19.06 9.18
C LYS A 416 7.54 20.23 9.87
N LYS A 417 6.20 20.23 10.00
CA LYS A 417 5.35 21.22 10.66
C LYS A 417 5.29 22.59 9.97
N ASP A 418 5.65 22.68 8.69
CA ASP A 418 5.56 23.93 7.92
C ASP A 418 5.58 23.71 6.40
N THR A 419 5.43 22.49 5.93
CA THR A 419 5.42 22.11 4.51
C THR A 419 4.37 22.87 3.71
N PHE A 420 3.22 23.20 4.31
CA PHE A 420 2.08 23.84 3.67
C PHE A 420 1.95 25.33 4.00
N ARG A 421 2.85 25.95 4.74
CA ARG A 421 2.75 27.34 5.23
C ARG A 421 3.02 28.42 4.18
N ASP A 422 2.44 28.25 3.00
CA ASP A 422 2.26 29.29 1.98
C ASP A 422 0.74 29.42 1.71
N PRO A 423 0.16 30.63 1.70
CA PRO A 423 -1.28 30.82 1.44
C PRO A 423 -1.77 30.17 0.16
N ARG A 424 -0.94 30.13 -0.90
CA ARG A 424 -1.30 29.50 -2.18
C ARG A 424 -1.39 27.96 -2.07
N LEU A 425 -0.56 27.34 -1.23
CA LEU A 425 -0.66 25.90 -0.95
C LEU A 425 -1.92 25.58 -0.16
N TYR A 426 -2.22 26.35 0.88
CA TYR A 426 -3.48 26.20 1.61
C TYR A 426 -4.70 26.39 0.71
N ASP A 427 -4.68 27.39 -0.19
CA ASP A 427 -5.79 27.63 -1.13
C ASP A 427 -5.92 26.48 -2.14
N ALA A 428 -4.80 25.91 -2.60
CA ALA A 428 -4.80 24.72 -3.45
C ALA A 428 -5.38 23.51 -2.71
N CYS A 429 -4.99 23.27 -1.46
CA CYS A 429 -5.59 22.22 -0.61
C CYS A 429 -7.11 22.40 -0.48
N GLY A 430 -7.57 23.63 -0.28
CA GLY A 430 -9.01 23.95 -0.24
C GLY A 430 -9.73 23.60 -1.55
N ARG A 431 -9.15 23.93 -2.72
CA ARG A 431 -9.70 23.52 -4.02
C ARG A 431 -9.74 22.02 -4.18
N MET A 432 -8.66 21.32 -3.85
CA MET A 432 -8.58 19.86 -3.90
C MET A 432 -9.61 19.22 -2.98
N ARG A 433 -9.83 19.78 -1.77
CA ARG A 433 -10.87 19.32 -0.84
C ARG A 433 -12.27 19.47 -1.44
N LYS A 434 -12.57 20.62 -2.06
CA LYS A 434 -13.85 20.87 -2.77
C LYS A 434 -14.08 19.83 -3.85
N TRP A 435 -13.12 19.62 -4.74
CA TRP A 435 -13.24 18.73 -5.87
C TRP A 435 -13.18 17.26 -5.47
N SER A 436 -12.48 16.90 -4.40
CA SER A 436 -12.54 15.57 -3.81
C SER A 436 -13.95 15.26 -3.28
N GLN A 437 -14.62 16.22 -2.64
CA GLN A 437 -16.01 16.04 -2.20
C GLN A 437 -16.98 15.96 -3.39
N GLU A 438 -16.75 16.76 -4.43
CA GLU A 438 -17.56 16.70 -5.66
C GLU A 438 -17.39 15.36 -6.39
N SER A 439 -16.16 14.76 -6.36
CA SER A 439 -15.88 13.49 -7.02
C SER A 439 -16.79 12.35 -6.55
N LEU A 440 -17.28 12.41 -5.31
CA LEU A 440 -18.15 11.37 -4.75
C LEU A 440 -19.55 11.30 -5.44
N ARG A 441 -19.94 12.31 -6.20
CA ARG A 441 -21.20 12.38 -6.94
C ARG A 441 -21.11 11.80 -8.34
N HIS A 442 -19.92 11.51 -8.82
CA HIS A 442 -19.65 11.06 -10.18
C HIS A 442 -19.35 9.56 -10.22
N ASP A 443 -19.46 8.96 -11.41
CA ASP A 443 -19.07 7.57 -11.63
C ASP A 443 -17.55 7.43 -11.53
N ARG A 444 -17.11 6.71 -10.52
CA ARG A 444 -15.68 6.49 -10.17
C ARG A 444 -15.14 5.17 -10.71
N SER A 445 -15.97 4.46 -11.49
CA SER A 445 -15.59 3.14 -12.01
C SER A 445 -14.39 3.23 -12.95
N HIS A 446 -13.54 2.22 -12.86
CA HIS A 446 -12.44 2.04 -13.79
C HIS A 446 -12.94 1.82 -15.23
N ILE A 447 -12.21 2.34 -16.19
CA ILE A 447 -12.52 2.29 -17.63
C ILE A 447 -11.42 1.58 -18.42
N SER A 448 -10.43 1.03 -17.73
CA SER A 448 -9.24 0.45 -18.32
C SER A 448 -9.56 -0.75 -19.23
N GLU A 449 -8.88 -0.81 -20.37
CA GLU A 449 -8.87 -1.94 -21.32
C GLU A 449 -7.56 -2.72 -21.25
N VAL A 450 -6.66 -2.30 -20.36
CA VAL A 450 -5.37 -2.92 -20.05
C VAL A 450 -5.37 -3.40 -18.61
N ALA A 451 -4.95 -4.64 -18.37
CA ALA A 451 -4.66 -5.16 -17.05
C ALA A 451 -3.16 -5.41 -16.90
N VAL A 452 -2.60 -5.03 -15.74
CA VAL A 452 -1.29 -5.46 -15.26
C VAL A 452 -1.50 -6.49 -14.16
N VAL A 453 -0.76 -7.59 -14.19
CA VAL A 453 -0.86 -8.69 -13.23
C VAL A 453 0.49 -8.95 -12.61
N SER A 454 0.53 -9.03 -11.28
CA SER A 454 1.70 -9.27 -10.47
C SER A 454 1.53 -10.49 -9.56
N SER A 455 2.64 -11.19 -9.28
CA SER A 455 2.71 -12.28 -8.31
C SER A 455 3.76 -11.94 -7.25
N VAL A 456 3.33 -11.37 -6.12
CA VAL A 456 4.25 -10.98 -5.03
C VAL A 456 5.06 -12.15 -4.48
N GLU A 457 4.53 -13.37 -4.56
CA GLU A 457 5.23 -14.59 -4.17
C GLU A 457 6.46 -14.89 -5.04
N SER A 458 6.55 -14.34 -6.25
CA SER A 458 7.72 -14.50 -7.12
C SER A 458 9.02 -14.12 -6.42
N GLU A 459 8.97 -13.15 -5.53
CA GLU A 459 10.13 -12.68 -4.78
C GLU A 459 10.68 -13.69 -3.77
N TYR A 460 9.86 -14.63 -3.30
CA TYR A 460 10.32 -15.72 -2.42
C TYR A 460 11.34 -16.63 -3.13
N TYR A 461 11.34 -16.62 -4.46
CA TYR A 461 12.16 -17.48 -5.30
C TYR A 461 13.32 -16.76 -5.97
N LEU A 462 13.55 -15.49 -5.64
CA LEU A 462 14.63 -14.66 -6.18
C LEU A 462 15.70 -14.35 -5.13
N ALA A 463 16.85 -13.91 -5.60
CA ALA A 463 17.90 -13.38 -4.75
C ALA A 463 17.41 -12.17 -3.94
N TYR A 464 17.94 -11.97 -2.76
CA TYR A 464 17.66 -10.78 -1.95
C TYR A 464 18.00 -9.50 -2.69
N ARG A 465 17.13 -8.52 -2.59
CA ARG A 465 17.41 -7.15 -3.03
C ARG A 465 18.46 -6.50 -2.14
N ASN A 466 19.25 -5.61 -2.72
CA ASN A 466 20.23 -4.77 -2.02
C ASN A 466 21.26 -5.52 -1.16
N VAL A 467 21.50 -6.79 -1.44
CA VAL A 467 22.62 -7.55 -0.91
C VAL A 467 23.81 -7.39 -1.85
N PRO A 468 24.98 -6.93 -1.41
CA PRO A 468 26.13 -6.74 -2.28
C PRO A 468 26.44 -7.98 -3.14
N GLY A 469 26.51 -7.81 -4.46
CA GLY A 469 26.72 -8.88 -5.41
C GLY A 469 25.45 -9.63 -5.86
N HIS A 470 24.26 -9.31 -5.31
CA HIS A 470 22.99 -9.96 -5.63
C HIS A 470 21.96 -9.04 -6.29
N ASP A 471 22.13 -7.72 -6.20
CA ASP A 471 21.14 -6.75 -6.68
C ASP A 471 20.75 -6.94 -8.15
N HIS A 472 21.71 -7.32 -8.98
CA HIS A 472 21.50 -7.58 -10.42
C HIS A 472 20.74 -8.89 -10.70
N LEU A 473 20.58 -9.74 -9.71
CA LEU A 473 19.91 -11.04 -9.82
C LEU A 473 18.41 -10.97 -9.50
N ASN A 474 17.91 -9.80 -9.06
CA ASN A 474 16.49 -9.60 -8.80
C ASN A 474 15.90 -8.57 -9.80
N PRO A 475 15.22 -9.02 -10.85
CA PRO A 475 14.69 -8.14 -11.90
C PRO A 475 13.47 -7.33 -11.44
N CYS A 476 12.77 -7.73 -10.37
CA CYS A 476 11.50 -7.12 -9.98
C CYS A 476 11.68 -5.64 -9.61
N THR A 477 12.80 -5.28 -8.97
CA THR A 477 13.12 -3.89 -8.66
C THR A 477 13.10 -3.01 -9.92
N ASP A 478 13.78 -3.44 -10.99
CA ASP A 478 13.81 -2.69 -12.26
C ASP A 478 12.44 -2.64 -12.93
N LEU A 479 11.65 -3.72 -12.85
CA LEU A 479 10.29 -3.75 -13.37
C LEU A 479 9.41 -2.71 -12.68
N TYR A 480 9.44 -2.62 -11.37
CA TYR A 480 8.68 -1.63 -10.62
C TYR A 480 9.22 -0.19 -10.80
N LEU A 481 10.53 -0.01 -10.72
CA LEU A 481 11.12 1.33 -10.75
C LEU A 481 11.14 1.96 -12.14
N LYS A 482 11.30 1.16 -13.19
CA LYS A 482 11.53 1.67 -14.55
C LYS A 482 10.38 1.39 -15.51
N GLN A 483 9.78 0.19 -15.45
CA GLN A 483 8.75 -0.19 -16.42
C GLN A 483 7.40 0.45 -16.13
N MET A 484 7.04 0.62 -14.86
CA MET A 484 5.74 1.18 -14.48
C MET A 484 5.54 2.60 -15.03
N GLY A 485 6.56 3.44 -15.00
CA GLY A 485 6.48 4.78 -15.59
C GLY A 485 6.14 4.81 -17.08
N GLU A 486 6.53 3.77 -17.82
CA GLU A 486 6.20 3.64 -19.23
C GLU A 486 4.72 3.29 -19.45
N PHE A 487 4.09 2.56 -18.53
CA PHE A 487 2.65 2.29 -18.60
C PHE A 487 1.83 3.56 -18.44
N TYR A 488 2.17 4.44 -17.48
CA TYR A 488 1.50 5.71 -17.30
C TYR A 488 1.63 6.67 -18.50
N ARG A 489 2.69 6.49 -19.33
CA ARG A 489 2.94 7.30 -20.52
C ARG A 489 2.42 6.67 -21.81
N ALA A 490 1.85 5.46 -21.73
CA ALA A 490 1.37 4.74 -22.90
C ALA A 490 0.03 5.28 -23.45
N GLY A 491 -0.55 6.31 -22.83
CA GLY A 491 -1.73 7.01 -23.32
C GLY A 491 -3.05 6.28 -23.09
N ALA A 492 -3.07 5.22 -22.28
CA ALA A 492 -4.25 4.50 -21.84
C ALA A 492 -4.12 4.12 -20.36
N PRO A 493 -5.21 4.19 -19.57
CA PRO A 493 -5.19 3.73 -18.18
C PRO A 493 -5.07 2.20 -18.11
N PHE A 494 -4.62 1.72 -16.96
CA PHE A 494 -4.54 0.29 -16.66
C PHE A 494 -5.06 -0.01 -15.26
N ASP A 495 -5.53 -1.24 -15.05
CA ASP A 495 -5.90 -1.80 -13.76
C ASP A 495 -4.79 -2.75 -13.30
N TRP A 496 -4.34 -2.62 -12.04
CA TRP A 496 -3.28 -3.47 -11.52
C TRP A 496 -3.80 -4.47 -10.49
N TYR A 497 -3.64 -5.76 -10.81
CA TYR A 497 -4.13 -6.89 -10.03
C TYR A 497 -2.99 -7.75 -9.47
N LEU A 498 -3.27 -8.38 -8.34
CA LEU A 498 -2.57 -9.58 -7.91
C LEU A 498 -3.01 -10.78 -8.75
N VAL A 499 -2.11 -11.75 -8.91
CA VAL A 499 -2.42 -12.98 -9.66
C VAL A 499 -3.50 -13.84 -8.97
N GLU A 500 -3.67 -13.69 -7.68
CA GLU A 500 -4.74 -14.32 -6.88
C GLU A 500 -6.13 -13.90 -7.38
N ASP A 501 -6.24 -12.72 -7.97
CA ASP A 501 -7.47 -12.17 -8.51
C ASP A 501 -7.59 -12.38 -10.05
N ILE A 502 -6.86 -13.32 -10.62
CA ILE A 502 -6.86 -13.59 -12.07
C ILE A 502 -8.27 -13.90 -12.62
N ASP A 503 -9.18 -14.41 -11.81
CA ASP A 503 -10.56 -14.65 -12.20
C ASP A 503 -11.30 -13.34 -12.52
N ALA A 504 -11.01 -12.24 -11.83
CA ALA A 504 -11.54 -10.92 -12.16
C ALA A 504 -11.00 -10.41 -13.50
N VAL A 505 -9.72 -10.68 -13.79
CA VAL A 505 -9.11 -10.36 -15.11
C VAL A 505 -9.75 -11.18 -16.22
N LEU A 506 -10.05 -12.45 -15.97
CA LEU A 506 -10.76 -13.32 -16.93
C LEU A 506 -12.19 -12.87 -17.19
N ALA A 507 -12.90 -12.42 -16.15
CA ALA A 507 -14.29 -11.98 -16.24
C ALA A 507 -14.44 -10.64 -16.98
N ARG A 508 -13.43 -9.76 -16.92
CA ARG A 508 -13.41 -8.49 -17.65
C ARG A 508 -12.79 -8.70 -19.03
N ASN A 509 -13.30 -8.00 -20.02
CA ASN A 509 -12.80 -8.13 -21.40
C ASN A 509 -11.61 -7.20 -21.67
N TYR A 510 -10.52 -7.36 -20.90
CA TYR A 510 -9.27 -6.65 -21.17
C TYR A 510 -8.73 -7.02 -22.55
N LYS A 511 -8.34 -6.03 -23.33
CA LYS A 511 -7.78 -6.18 -24.68
C LYS A 511 -6.29 -6.46 -24.65
N THR A 512 -5.59 -5.94 -23.65
CA THR A 512 -4.19 -6.24 -23.37
C THR A 512 -4.03 -6.68 -21.91
N VAL A 513 -3.30 -7.75 -21.67
CA VAL A 513 -2.92 -8.21 -20.31
C VAL A 513 -1.39 -8.29 -20.25
N ILE A 514 -0.83 -7.66 -19.22
CA ILE A 514 0.61 -7.52 -18.98
C ILE A 514 0.96 -8.31 -17.71
N PHE A 515 1.80 -9.32 -17.82
CA PHE A 515 2.33 -10.10 -16.70
C PHE A 515 3.69 -9.54 -16.33
N LEU A 516 3.74 -8.73 -15.25
CA LEU A 516 4.90 -7.90 -14.91
C LEU A 516 6.00 -8.71 -14.22
N ASP A 517 5.65 -9.41 -13.13
CA ASP A 517 6.58 -10.15 -12.27
C ASP A 517 6.06 -11.55 -11.91
N CYS A 518 5.36 -12.17 -12.82
CA CYS A 518 4.73 -13.48 -12.65
C CYS A 518 5.71 -14.64 -12.89
N GLN A 519 6.89 -14.61 -12.27
CA GLN A 519 7.89 -15.69 -12.39
C GLN A 519 7.42 -16.95 -11.67
N TYR A 520 6.88 -16.82 -10.47
CA TYR A 520 6.19 -17.91 -9.79
C TYR A 520 4.71 -17.88 -10.12
N LEU A 521 4.19 -19.04 -10.49
CA LEU A 521 2.76 -19.29 -10.64
C LEU A 521 2.41 -20.67 -10.07
N SER A 522 1.40 -20.71 -9.20
CA SER A 522 0.79 -22.00 -8.83
C SER A 522 0.25 -22.71 -10.08
N ASP A 523 0.01 -24.02 -10.00
CA ASP A 523 -0.57 -24.77 -11.14
C ASP A 523 -1.99 -24.26 -11.45
N GLU A 524 -2.73 -23.81 -10.46
CA GLU A 524 -4.06 -23.21 -10.62
C GLU A 524 -3.97 -21.90 -11.41
N HIS A 525 -3.14 -20.94 -10.94
CA HIS A 525 -2.94 -19.65 -11.62
C HIS A 525 -2.42 -19.84 -13.04
N TYR A 526 -1.47 -20.75 -13.22
CA TYR A 526 -0.94 -21.10 -14.53
C TYR A 526 -2.04 -21.60 -15.48
N ALA A 527 -2.92 -22.50 -15.03
CA ALA A 527 -4.02 -23.02 -15.83
C ALA A 527 -5.07 -21.95 -16.15
N LYS A 528 -5.36 -21.04 -15.21
CA LYS A 528 -6.26 -19.91 -15.44
C LYS A 528 -5.71 -18.93 -16.46
N ILE A 529 -4.42 -18.58 -16.38
CA ILE A 529 -3.76 -17.66 -17.30
C ILE A 529 -3.76 -18.21 -18.73
N GLN A 530 -3.63 -19.53 -18.91
CA GLN A 530 -3.74 -20.17 -20.24
C GLN A 530 -5.08 -19.85 -20.93
N LYS A 531 -6.16 -19.63 -20.20
CA LYS A 531 -7.49 -19.30 -20.75
C LYS A 531 -7.53 -17.90 -21.39
N LEU A 532 -6.56 -17.03 -21.10
CA LEU A 532 -6.44 -15.72 -21.75
C LEU A 532 -5.94 -15.80 -23.18
N LYS A 533 -5.37 -16.93 -23.59
CA LYS A 533 -4.93 -17.17 -24.97
C LYS A 533 -6.14 -17.36 -25.87
N GLY A 534 -6.55 -16.31 -26.52
CA GLY A 534 -7.71 -16.31 -27.40
C GLY A 534 -8.25 -14.89 -27.60
N SER A 535 -9.29 -14.76 -28.41
CA SER A 535 -10.06 -13.51 -28.58
C SER A 535 -9.27 -12.31 -29.13
N GLY A 536 -8.13 -12.52 -29.82
CA GLY A 536 -7.35 -11.43 -30.44
C GLY A 536 -6.65 -10.49 -29.44
N ARG A 537 -6.54 -10.87 -28.16
CA ARG A 537 -5.86 -10.09 -27.13
C ARG A 537 -4.36 -9.96 -27.39
N SER A 538 -3.74 -8.91 -26.84
CA SER A 538 -2.30 -8.84 -26.66
C SER A 538 -1.92 -9.35 -25.27
N LEU A 539 -0.94 -10.25 -25.18
CA LEU A 539 -0.36 -10.74 -23.93
C LEU A 539 1.10 -10.31 -23.86
N VAL A 540 1.44 -9.53 -22.83
CA VAL A 540 2.80 -9.01 -22.64
C VAL A 540 3.42 -9.72 -21.45
N TRP A 541 4.62 -10.23 -21.61
CA TRP A 541 5.31 -11.06 -20.63
C TRP A 541 6.67 -10.46 -20.32
N PHE A 542 6.98 -10.36 -19.02
CA PHE A 542 8.28 -9.88 -18.57
C PHE A 542 9.11 -10.98 -17.92
N HIS A 543 10.41 -10.96 -18.18
CA HIS A 543 11.46 -11.77 -17.58
C HIS A 543 11.26 -13.28 -17.76
N ALA A 544 10.65 -13.98 -16.79
CA ALA A 544 10.55 -15.44 -16.78
C ALA A 544 9.16 -15.93 -16.31
N PRO A 545 8.06 -15.60 -17.04
CA PRO A 545 6.70 -15.89 -16.57
C PRO A 545 6.44 -17.38 -16.42
N GLY A 546 6.02 -17.80 -15.21
CA GLY A 546 5.72 -19.20 -14.90
C GLY A 546 6.92 -20.14 -14.93
N TYR A 547 8.15 -19.61 -14.91
CA TYR A 547 9.38 -20.42 -14.83
C TYR A 547 9.46 -21.21 -13.52
N VAL A 548 9.00 -20.61 -12.42
CA VAL A 548 8.96 -21.22 -11.10
C VAL A 548 7.57 -21.82 -10.85
N SER A 549 7.54 -23.05 -10.36
CA SER A 549 6.35 -23.74 -9.86
C SER A 549 6.52 -24.11 -8.39
N GLN A 550 5.54 -24.76 -7.80
CA GLN A 550 5.65 -25.31 -6.45
C GLN A 550 6.74 -26.38 -6.31
N THR A 551 7.12 -27.05 -7.41
CA THR A 551 8.00 -28.21 -7.41
C THR A 551 9.39 -27.97 -7.98
N GLY A 552 9.63 -26.81 -8.63
CA GLY A 552 10.94 -26.53 -9.21
C GLY A 552 10.91 -25.51 -10.35
N LEU A 553 12.05 -25.37 -11.00
CA LEU A 553 12.31 -24.47 -12.11
C LEU A 553 12.10 -25.17 -13.45
N SER A 554 11.42 -24.55 -14.43
CA SER A 554 11.12 -25.19 -15.72
C SER A 554 11.05 -24.21 -16.90
N ALA A 555 12.09 -24.19 -17.73
CA ALA A 555 12.09 -23.45 -19.00
C ALA A 555 11.00 -23.95 -19.97
N ALA A 556 10.69 -25.24 -19.93
CA ALA A 556 9.61 -25.82 -20.75
C ALA A 556 8.24 -25.29 -20.32
N ARG A 557 8.00 -25.14 -19.01
CA ARG A 557 6.76 -24.57 -18.45
C ARG A 557 6.58 -23.10 -18.85
N MET A 558 7.64 -22.30 -18.74
CA MET A 558 7.64 -20.92 -19.22
C MET A 558 7.30 -20.85 -20.71
N LYS A 559 8.01 -21.64 -21.56
CA LYS A 559 7.77 -21.66 -22.99
C LYS A 559 6.35 -22.08 -23.35
N ALA A 560 5.80 -23.07 -22.67
CA ALA A 560 4.41 -23.51 -22.86
C ALA A 560 3.41 -22.40 -22.47
N LEU A 561 3.74 -21.57 -21.45
CA LEU A 561 2.93 -20.45 -21.05
C LEU A 561 2.99 -19.28 -22.03
N CYS A 562 4.16 -18.73 -22.27
CA CYS A 562 4.30 -17.48 -23.03
C CYS A 562 4.65 -17.65 -24.51
N GLY A 563 5.13 -18.83 -24.92
CA GLY A 563 5.56 -19.11 -26.29
C GLY A 563 6.99 -18.67 -26.63
N PHE A 564 7.75 -18.19 -25.65
CA PHE A 564 9.13 -17.71 -25.79
C PHE A 564 10.10 -18.55 -24.95
N ASP A 565 11.35 -18.62 -25.37
CA ASP A 565 12.37 -19.41 -24.68
C ASP A 565 12.97 -18.66 -23.49
N TYR A 566 13.24 -19.40 -22.41
CA TYR A 566 14.03 -18.89 -21.28
C TYR A 566 15.43 -18.46 -21.78
N GLY A 567 15.95 -17.35 -21.28
CA GLY A 567 17.22 -16.78 -21.73
C GLY A 567 17.12 -15.94 -23.02
N THR A 568 15.91 -15.68 -23.54
CA THR A 568 15.72 -14.68 -24.61
C THR A 568 16.13 -13.30 -24.09
N THR A 569 17.08 -12.64 -24.78
CA THR A 569 17.71 -11.37 -24.33
C THR A 569 17.13 -10.12 -24.99
N ASN A 570 16.35 -10.28 -26.05
CA ASN A 570 15.75 -9.16 -26.79
C ASN A 570 14.23 -9.08 -26.55
N ILE A 571 13.67 -7.89 -26.74
CA ILE A 571 12.22 -7.73 -26.85
C ILE A 571 11.79 -8.41 -28.17
N VAL A 572 10.92 -9.39 -28.07
CA VAL A 572 10.41 -10.15 -29.20
C VAL A 572 8.89 -10.19 -29.20
N ALA A 573 8.30 -10.26 -30.38
CA ALA A 573 6.87 -10.32 -30.54
C ALA A 573 6.50 -11.38 -31.59
N ARG A 574 5.38 -12.06 -31.38
CA ARG A 574 4.88 -13.09 -32.28
C ARG A 574 3.36 -13.08 -32.34
N ASP A 575 2.83 -13.22 -33.53
CA ASP A 575 1.42 -13.54 -33.75
C ASP A 575 1.22 -15.07 -33.67
N PHE A 576 0.42 -15.50 -32.69
CA PHE A 576 0.10 -16.92 -32.49
C PHE A 576 -1.23 -17.31 -33.16
N GLY A 577 -1.86 -16.40 -33.91
CA GLY A 577 -3.18 -16.60 -34.52
C GLY A 577 -4.34 -16.44 -33.53
N SER A 578 -4.22 -17.00 -32.33
CA SER A 578 -5.21 -16.84 -31.23
C SER A 578 -5.03 -15.56 -30.42
N HIS A 579 -3.81 -15.07 -30.33
CA HIS A 579 -3.41 -13.87 -29.59
C HIS A 579 -2.08 -13.33 -30.11
N TYR A 580 -1.80 -12.08 -29.80
CA TYR A 580 -0.50 -11.46 -30.04
C TYR A 580 0.35 -11.50 -28.78
N GLY A 581 1.49 -12.20 -28.82
CA GLY A 581 2.42 -12.31 -27.71
C GLY A 581 3.59 -11.35 -27.83
N VAL A 582 3.95 -10.68 -26.75
CA VAL A 582 5.15 -9.85 -26.64
C VAL A 582 5.92 -10.30 -25.42
N PHE A 583 7.23 -10.46 -25.54
CA PHE A 583 8.11 -10.80 -24.43
C PHE A 583 9.19 -9.73 -24.29
N SER A 584 9.43 -9.29 -23.05
CA SER A 584 10.54 -8.43 -22.67
C SER A 584 11.41 -9.12 -21.61
N PRO A 585 12.73 -9.22 -21.80
CA PRO A 585 13.62 -9.88 -20.85
C PRO A 585 13.75 -9.11 -19.52
N GLY A 586 13.33 -7.86 -19.47
CA GLY A 586 13.36 -6.98 -18.32
C GLY A 586 12.69 -5.65 -18.61
N ALA A 587 12.85 -4.67 -17.74
CA ALA A 587 12.36 -3.31 -17.98
C ALA A 587 13.01 -2.71 -19.25
N GLY A 588 12.21 -2.13 -20.13
CA GLY A 588 12.71 -1.56 -21.38
C GLY A 588 11.66 -1.42 -22.49
N LEU A 589 10.44 -1.90 -22.23
CA LEU A 589 9.34 -1.75 -23.16
C LEU A 589 8.79 -0.33 -23.08
N LYS A 590 9.17 0.52 -24.03
CA LYS A 590 8.88 1.96 -24.03
C LYS A 590 7.41 2.27 -24.33
N ALA A 591 6.95 3.43 -23.88
CA ALA A 591 5.57 3.89 -24.01
C ALA A 591 5.06 3.91 -25.45
N ASP A 592 5.89 4.30 -26.44
CA ASP A 592 5.54 4.27 -27.85
C ASP A 592 5.31 2.83 -28.35
N ARG A 593 6.14 1.89 -27.93
CA ARG A 593 5.98 0.47 -28.26
C ARG A 593 4.73 -0.12 -27.57
N LEU A 594 4.45 0.29 -26.34
CA LEU A 594 3.21 -0.08 -25.65
C LEU A 594 1.99 0.44 -26.43
N ARG A 595 1.99 1.69 -26.90
CA ARG A 595 0.91 2.24 -27.74
C ARG A 595 0.68 1.42 -29.01
N GLU A 596 1.75 0.94 -29.67
CA GLU A 596 1.61 0.06 -30.83
C GLU A 596 0.90 -1.26 -30.47
N ILE A 597 1.29 -1.90 -29.36
CA ILE A 597 0.68 -3.12 -28.84
C ILE A 597 -0.80 -2.88 -28.51
N TYR A 598 -1.09 -1.77 -27.85
CA TYR A 598 -2.45 -1.36 -27.47
C TYR A 598 -3.33 -1.16 -28.72
N ARG A 599 -2.86 -0.43 -29.73
CA ARG A 599 -3.60 -0.24 -30.99
C ARG A 599 -3.88 -1.56 -31.70
N ARG A 600 -2.92 -2.49 -31.70
CA ARG A 600 -3.09 -3.79 -32.31
C ARG A 600 -4.22 -4.60 -31.69
N SER A 601 -4.42 -4.52 -30.39
CA SER A 601 -5.53 -5.17 -29.68
C SER A 601 -6.79 -4.31 -29.57
N GLY A 602 -6.78 -3.10 -30.17
CA GLY A 602 -7.92 -2.20 -30.19
C GLY A 602 -8.17 -1.47 -28.87
N VAL A 603 -7.14 -1.33 -28.00
CA VAL A 603 -7.20 -0.49 -26.78
C VAL A 603 -7.37 0.96 -27.20
N HIS A 604 -8.28 1.67 -26.53
CA HIS A 604 -8.47 3.09 -26.74
C HIS A 604 -7.30 3.92 -26.21
N ILE A 605 -6.70 4.74 -27.08
CA ILE A 605 -5.60 5.65 -26.73
C ILE A 605 -6.17 7.05 -26.53
N TYR A 606 -6.08 7.56 -25.32
CA TYR A 606 -6.58 8.90 -24.95
C TYR A 606 -5.71 10.00 -25.52
N THR A 607 -4.38 9.81 -25.52
CA THR A 607 -3.43 10.77 -26.10
C THR A 607 -2.18 10.06 -26.59
N ASP A 608 -1.59 10.60 -27.67
CA ASP A 608 -0.29 10.16 -28.18
C ASP A 608 0.88 10.96 -27.61
N SER A 609 0.59 12.00 -26.82
CA SER A 609 1.61 12.85 -26.20
C SER A 609 2.39 12.07 -25.11
N ASP A 610 3.67 12.39 -24.97
CA ASP A 610 4.52 11.81 -23.92
C ASP A 610 4.29 12.52 -22.58
N VAL A 611 3.16 12.22 -21.97
CA VAL A 611 2.72 12.75 -20.68
C VAL A 611 2.23 11.62 -19.80
N VAL A 612 2.29 11.80 -18.49
CA VAL A 612 1.65 10.93 -17.52
C VAL A 612 0.15 11.08 -17.64
N LEU A 613 -0.56 9.97 -17.74
CA LEU A 613 -2.03 9.92 -17.84
C LEU A 613 -2.60 8.96 -16.81
N SER A 614 -3.59 9.41 -16.07
CA SER A 614 -4.51 8.58 -15.27
C SER A 614 -5.94 8.96 -15.58
N CYS A 615 -6.86 8.02 -15.66
CA CYS A 615 -8.27 8.34 -15.82
C CYS A 615 -9.21 7.21 -15.36
N ASN A 616 -10.44 7.62 -15.03
CA ASN A 616 -11.61 6.77 -14.87
C ASN A 616 -12.77 7.32 -15.70
N LYS A 617 -14.00 6.89 -15.46
CA LYS A 617 -15.14 7.35 -16.25
C LYS A 617 -15.43 8.83 -16.18
N SER A 618 -15.09 9.50 -15.07
CA SER A 618 -15.45 10.90 -14.85
C SER A 618 -14.25 11.83 -14.65
N TRP A 619 -13.05 11.29 -14.47
CA TRP A 619 -11.85 12.07 -14.19
C TRP A 619 -10.71 11.69 -15.10
N LEU A 620 -9.90 12.69 -15.50
CA LEU A 620 -8.68 12.51 -16.26
C LEU A 620 -7.62 13.47 -15.72
N MET A 621 -6.41 12.95 -15.49
CA MET A 621 -5.24 13.73 -15.08
C MET A 621 -4.15 13.61 -16.16
N LEU A 622 -3.52 14.74 -16.45
CA LEU A 622 -2.29 14.83 -17.25
C LEU A 622 -1.21 15.53 -16.46
N HIS A 623 0.01 15.00 -16.47
CA HIS A 623 1.17 15.60 -15.80
C HIS A 623 2.41 15.53 -16.67
N THR A 624 3.27 16.56 -16.61
CA THR A 624 4.48 16.63 -17.41
C THR A 624 5.58 17.45 -16.76
N ALA A 625 6.85 17.12 -17.07
CA ALA A 625 8.01 17.98 -16.78
C ALA A 625 8.27 18.99 -17.89
N ARG A 626 7.89 18.67 -19.13
CA ARG A 626 8.10 19.52 -20.32
C ARG A 626 6.77 19.84 -20.94
N GLY A 627 6.58 21.09 -21.34
CA GLY A 627 5.36 21.54 -21.97
C GLY A 627 4.94 20.65 -23.14
N ALA A 628 3.65 20.37 -23.23
CA ALA A 628 3.08 19.50 -24.25
C ALA A 628 1.74 20.04 -24.74
N ASP A 629 1.54 20.01 -26.06
CA ASP A 629 0.23 20.20 -26.66
C ASP A 629 -0.45 18.81 -26.76
N CYS A 630 -1.46 18.60 -25.95
CA CYS A 630 -2.16 17.33 -25.83
C CYS A 630 -3.48 17.38 -26.59
N THR A 631 -3.68 16.46 -27.54
CA THR A 631 -5.01 16.13 -28.06
C THR A 631 -5.51 14.92 -27.29
N VAL A 632 -6.61 15.10 -26.54
CA VAL A 632 -7.26 14.05 -25.77
C VAL A 632 -8.49 13.57 -26.51
N ARG A 633 -8.59 12.25 -26.72
CA ARG A 633 -9.75 11.57 -27.34
C ARG A 633 -10.43 10.71 -26.28
N LEU A 634 -11.68 10.97 -26.01
CA LEU A 634 -12.47 10.22 -25.06
C LEU A 634 -13.18 9.06 -25.79
N PRO A 635 -13.46 7.93 -25.13
CA PRO A 635 -14.18 6.81 -25.76
C PRO A 635 -15.67 7.15 -26.03
N ARG A 636 -16.18 8.24 -25.45
CA ARG A 636 -17.54 8.76 -25.61
C ARG A 636 -17.58 10.25 -25.34
N LYS A 637 -18.61 10.93 -25.86
CA LYS A 637 -18.79 12.36 -25.65
C LYS A 637 -19.04 12.69 -24.18
N ALA A 638 -18.34 13.71 -23.68
CA ALA A 638 -18.67 14.38 -22.43
C ALA A 638 -19.63 15.55 -22.71
N SER A 639 -20.63 15.74 -21.86
CA SER A 639 -21.52 16.92 -21.96
C SER A 639 -20.78 18.19 -21.65
N ARG A 640 -19.84 18.16 -20.70
CA ARG A 640 -18.97 19.26 -20.32
C ARG A 640 -17.63 18.72 -19.84
N ILE A 641 -16.56 19.45 -20.17
CA ILE A 641 -15.19 19.21 -19.70
C ILE A 641 -14.73 20.44 -18.95
N LEU A 642 -14.32 20.26 -17.69
CA LEU A 642 -13.84 21.32 -16.82
C LEU A 642 -12.42 20.97 -16.33
N GLU A 643 -11.45 21.86 -16.53
CA GLU A 643 -10.15 21.78 -15.85
C GLU A 643 -10.30 22.36 -14.43
N VAL A 644 -10.11 21.49 -13.41
CA VAL A 644 -10.55 21.83 -12.04
C VAL A 644 -9.48 22.55 -11.21
N THR A 645 -8.20 22.52 -11.60
CA THR A 645 -7.14 23.19 -10.84
C THR A 645 -7.22 24.70 -11.01
N THR A 646 -7.72 25.16 -12.17
CA THR A 646 -7.97 26.59 -12.51
C THR A 646 -9.45 26.91 -12.65
N GLU A 647 -10.33 25.90 -12.54
CA GLU A 647 -11.79 26.00 -12.75
C GLU A 647 -12.16 26.54 -14.15
N THR A 648 -11.37 26.18 -15.17
CA THR A 648 -11.52 26.64 -16.55
C THR A 648 -12.41 25.68 -17.35
N PRO A 649 -13.55 26.15 -17.94
CA PRO A 649 -14.30 25.38 -18.94
C PRO A 649 -13.43 25.10 -20.17
N VAL A 650 -13.40 23.84 -20.62
CA VAL A 650 -12.52 23.40 -21.74
C VAL A 650 -13.34 23.19 -23.00
N ALA A 651 -14.42 22.42 -22.92
CA ALA A 651 -15.25 22.07 -24.06
C ALA A 651 -16.62 21.53 -23.62
N GLU A 652 -17.57 21.48 -24.55
CA GLU A 652 -18.92 20.92 -24.34
C GLU A 652 -19.32 19.98 -25.48
N ASN A 653 -20.11 18.96 -25.17
CA ASN A 653 -20.70 17.99 -26.10
C ASN A 653 -19.69 17.36 -27.09
N THR A 654 -18.50 17.05 -26.61
CA THR A 654 -17.41 16.53 -27.44
C THR A 654 -16.77 15.27 -26.85
N ASP A 655 -16.15 14.48 -27.72
CA ASP A 655 -15.27 13.37 -27.38
C ASP A 655 -13.79 13.68 -27.63
N THR A 656 -13.49 14.91 -28.09
CA THR A 656 -12.11 15.32 -28.39
C THR A 656 -11.88 16.77 -27.96
N PHE A 657 -10.78 17.02 -27.27
CA PHE A 657 -10.35 18.36 -26.91
C PHE A 657 -8.82 18.49 -26.94
N THR A 658 -8.35 19.71 -27.03
CA THR A 658 -6.92 20.03 -26.95
C THR A 658 -6.63 20.79 -25.68
N TRP A 659 -5.48 20.50 -25.07
CA TRP A 659 -5.00 21.21 -23.90
C TRP A 659 -3.50 21.40 -23.96
N ARG A 660 -3.06 22.64 -23.74
CA ARG A 660 -1.64 22.93 -23.63
C ARG A 660 -1.22 22.83 -22.16
N LEU A 661 -0.41 21.83 -21.84
CA LEU A 661 0.28 21.74 -20.55
C LEU A 661 1.51 22.65 -20.59
N PRO A 662 1.65 23.60 -19.69
CA PRO A 662 2.91 24.31 -19.46
C PRO A 662 4.02 23.35 -19.03
N ASP A 663 5.27 23.82 -19.07
CA ASP A 663 6.37 23.11 -18.42
C ASP A 663 6.05 22.87 -16.95
N ARG A 664 6.40 21.68 -16.42
CA ARG A 664 6.33 21.35 -15.01
C ARG A 664 4.92 21.57 -14.43
N SER A 665 3.90 20.98 -15.07
CA SER A 665 2.51 21.23 -14.72
C SER A 665 1.66 19.98 -14.67
N THR A 666 0.53 20.11 -13.98
CA THR A 666 -0.55 19.13 -13.92
C THR A 666 -1.87 19.78 -14.30
N ALA A 667 -2.70 19.10 -15.06
CA ALA A 667 -4.09 19.44 -15.30
C ALA A 667 -4.99 18.25 -14.89
N VAL A 668 -6.10 18.56 -14.22
CA VAL A 668 -7.08 17.57 -13.79
C VAL A 668 -8.44 17.94 -14.34
N PHE A 669 -9.07 17.03 -15.07
CA PHE A 669 -10.32 17.29 -15.78
C PHE A 669 -11.47 16.49 -15.18
N LEU A 670 -12.57 17.17 -14.92
CA LEU A 670 -13.87 16.55 -14.71
C LEU A 670 -14.56 16.38 -16.07
N LEU A 671 -14.95 15.14 -16.37
CA LEU A 671 -15.64 14.73 -17.60
C LEU A 671 -17.11 14.45 -17.25
N GLU A 672 -17.96 15.46 -17.31
CA GLU A 672 -19.39 15.29 -17.04
C GLU A 672 -20.04 14.44 -18.15
N GLN A 673 -20.78 13.43 -17.75
CA GLN A 673 -21.46 12.56 -18.71
C GLN A 673 -22.80 13.16 -19.14
N PRO A 674 -23.29 12.91 -20.36
CA PRO A 674 -24.66 13.22 -20.73
C PRO A 674 -25.65 12.55 -19.76
N ARG A 675 -26.70 13.28 -19.37
CA ARG A 675 -27.74 12.77 -18.47
C ARG A 675 -28.61 11.74 -19.17
#